data_873d43302b32e336bf665f8860ecfdf8
#
_entry.id   873d43302b32e336bf665f8860ecfdf8
#
_cell.length_a   1.000
_cell.length_b   1.000
_cell.length_c   1.000
_cell.angle_alpha   90.00
_cell.angle_beta   90.00
_cell.angle_gamma   90.00
#
_symmetry.space_group_name_H-M   'P 1'
#
loop_
_entity.id
_entity.type
_entity.pdbx_description
1 polymer ?
#
loop_
_entity_poly.entity_id
_entity_poly.type
_entity_poly.pdbx_seq_one_letter_code
_entity_poly.pdbx_strand_id
1 'polypeptide(L)'
;MTLRVGGSRFVRSLGTAAVITLVDYALVLTDCVVAGRVLGESALGAINLLMPVISIVAFFAWLLASGTSVVYSLAVEKGDEDRAAVLAWQGVVAAVLLGLALVGAAMALETPYLSFMAPSDAITGYSGDYWSWYLVVMLLKPVAITLFHLAFIRRGELVCIASYLLLVTTNVVASYGLSLRLGMAGVALGAVLSYAVCLVAMCAWMLSRWSGVAFRRGLDLERLGRGIVAVFPESVVWLVQAVLFVAIAKYTLFFWGSSELAVCAVVFCIIRFTAFFGGIGLALRPLESSLRGGGSGRSELVRTFRLGAAAAFAVMVFAAGIFFVAPELVIGLFGIESSDLVTGSKLAARVTVAGLFLGTFAALLPLFRRVKRSEFREAPLNYLQSYVMSRLAAAPSAQMFNLAKLFRLRKGLDLERLSAALVASGRSHAALATVLRRTADGDVVQRMELGPDDCACPIVKADEAELLAGKADLVKTFDVFGGRLYEAKIFDCGERAYLLSNFHHLICDGYSFPLILNDAHRAWNGEALAPDAYYDVLAHREERLRSPVVEAGRAFFREVVKSRTFTTLPPPDFRGATGYGSLETPLELPADFDDYLSAHRATRHHVFMAAAVVALARATGADDLLIDWVFHGRVSRDELRTVGAFMVDLPLVLEKVSAMTPADVIAQIKLGTFRGIKGGSSFRNVDDLNPTGQERLTFIYQDEWGELMTPGPVREDGPYAWMMEETIPLVAPSMTSENPFNVEIMEHRDATRLFVEYDACRYAESTVRHYVDLYREALVWLLG
;
A
#
# COMPACT_ATOMS: atom_id res chain seq x y z
N MET A 1 -12.39 15.45 -18.64
CA MET A 1 -11.89 16.75 -18.07
C MET A 1 -11.09 16.56 -16.79
N THR A 2 -11.20 15.44 -16.10
CA THR A 2 -10.49 15.07 -14.86
C THR A 2 -8.99 14.69 -15.04
N LEU A 3 -8.60 14.15 -16.18
CA LEU A 3 -7.20 13.72 -16.47
C LEU A 3 -6.19 14.88 -16.64
N ARG A 4 -6.64 16.10 -17.06
CA ARG A 4 -5.76 17.28 -17.15
C ARG A 4 -5.51 17.98 -15.81
N VAL A 5 -6.31 17.72 -14.80
CA VAL A 5 -6.22 18.39 -13.49
C VAL A 5 -5.12 17.78 -12.60
N GLY A 6 -4.82 16.49 -12.75
CA GLY A 6 -3.75 15.80 -11.99
C GLY A 6 -2.34 16.28 -12.35
N GLY A 7 -2.02 16.33 -13.62
CA GLY A 7 -0.69 16.74 -14.09
C GLY A 7 -0.32 18.19 -13.75
N SER A 8 -1.28 19.13 -13.86
CA SER A 8 -1.03 20.54 -13.51
C SER A 8 -0.84 20.77 -12.01
N ARG A 9 -1.52 20.01 -11.17
CA ARG A 9 -1.34 20.04 -9.70
C ARG A 9 0.02 19.51 -9.29
N PHE A 10 0.44 18.40 -9.86
CA PHE A 10 1.75 17.84 -9.56
C PHE A 10 2.89 18.77 -9.98
N VAL A 11 2.85 19.34 -11.19
CA VAL A 11 3.87 20.30 -11.65
C VAL A 11 3.94 21.49 -10.71
N ARG A 12 2.81 21.97 -10.18
CA ARG A 12 2.75 23.03 -9.18
C ARG A 12 3.38 22.58 -7.85
N SER A 13 3.00 21.40 -7.32
CA SER A 13 3.56 20.86 -6.07
C SER A 13 5.06 20.58 -6.21
N LEU A 14 5.52 20.07 -7.35
CA LEU A 14 6.94 19.87 -7.65
C LEU A 14 7.68 21.20 -7.70
N GLY A 15 7.10 22.19 -8.38
CA GLY A 15 7.66 23.54 -8.44
C GLY A 15 7.77 24.17 -7.05
N THR A 16 6.73 24.03 -6.22
CA THR A 16 6.76 24.52 -4.83
C THR A 16 7.80 23.81 -3.98
N ALA A 17 7.88 22.47 -4.05
CA ALA A 17 8.89 21.70 -3.33
C ALA A 17 10.32 22.04 -3.78
N ALA A 18 10.52 22.26 -5.08
CA ALA A 18 11.80 22.72 -5.63
C ALA A 18 12.19 24.08 -5.07
N VAL A 19 11.26 25.06 -5.05
CA VAL A 19 11.50 26.39 -4.47
C VAL A 19 11.83 26.27 -2.99
N ILE A 20 11.09 25.48 -2.22
CA ILE A 20 11.33 25.27 -0.80
C ILE A 20 12.76 24.74 -0.55
N THR A 21 13.18 23.73 -1.32
CA THR A 21 14.51 23.13 -1.18
C THR A 21 15.62 24.09 -1.58
N LEU A 22 15.42 24.86 -2.67
CA LEU A 22 16.38 25.89 -3.11
C LEU A 22 16.53 27.00 -2.09
N VAL A 23 15.46 27.34 -1.40
CA VAL A 23 15.47 28.41 -0.39
C VAL A 23 16.19 27.99 0.89
N ASP A 24 15.97 26.74 1.41
CA ASP A 24 16.76 26.24 2.55
C ASP A 24 18.26 26.19 2.24
N TYR A 25 18.56 25.90 0.97
CA TYR A 25 19.93 25.97 0.46
C TYR A 25 20.45 27.43 0.42
N ALA A 26 19.64 28.37 -0.05
CA ALA A 26 20.01 29.78 -0.16
C ALA A 26 20.31 30.43 1.19
N LEU A 27 19.65 30.02 2.28
CA LEU A 27 19.92 30.51 3.63
C LEU A 27 21.37 30.24 4.06
N VAL A 28 21.77 28.98 3.98
CA VAL A 28 23.13 28.58 4.36
C VAL A 28 24.18 29.20 3.43
N LEU A 29 23.84 29.28 2.14
CA LEU A 29 24.69 29.95 1.15
C LEU A 29 24.86 31.43 1.50
N THR A 30 23.80 32.11 1.91
CA THR A 30 23.86 33.52 2.33
C THR A 30 24.83 33.71 3.49
N ASP A 31 24.71 32.85 4.55
CA ASP A 31 25.58 32.94 5.71
C ASP A 31 27.05 32.74 5.32
N CYS A 32 27.35 31.77 4.45
CA CYS A 32 28.69 31.53 3.93
C CYS A 32 29.22 32.75 3.10
N VAL A 33 28.39 33.31 2.20
CA VAL A 33 28.76 34.43 1.35
C VAL A 33 29.00 35.67 2.20
N VAL A 34 28.11 35.98 3.16
CA VAL A 34 28.26 37.16 4.02
C VAL A 34 29.50 37.00 4.91
N ALA A 35 29.70 35.84 5.53
CA ALA A 35 30.88 35.59 6.36
C ALA A 35 32.17 35.72 5.56
N GLY A 36 32.26 35.07 4.38
CA GLY A 36 33.47 35.15 3.54
C GLY A 36 33.77 36.56 3.00
N ARG A 37 32.75 37.24 2.51
CA ARG A 37 32.93 38.59 1.89
C ARG A 37 33.11 39.72 2.90
N VAL A 38 32.44 39.68 4.05
CA VAL A 38 32.46 40.76 5.03
C VAL A 38 33.52 40.54 6.11
N LEU A 39 33.72 39.27 6.53
CA LEU A 39 34.57 38.94 7.66
C LEU A 39 35.84 38.15 7.27
N GLY A 40 35.91 37.66 6.02
CA GLY A 40 37.06 36.95 5.45
C GLY A 40 37.05 35.44 5.59
N GLU A 41 38.12 34.80 5.11
CA GLU A 41 38.24 33.37 4.93
C GLU A 41 38.14 32.56 6.26
N SER A 42 38.64 33.11 7.36
CA SER A 42 38.54 32.47 8.69
C SER A 42 37.11 32.40 9.20
N ALA A 43 36.30 33.40 8.94
CA ALA A 43 34.87 33.38 9.28
C ALA A 43 34.09 32.40 8.41
N LEU A 44 34.42 32.29 7.13
CA LEU A 44 33.89 31.28 6.22
C LEU A 44 34.25 29.86 6.73
N GLY A 45 35.52 29.67 7.15
CA GLY A 45 35.98 28.43 7.77
C GLY A 45 35.18 28.03 9.01
N ALA A 46 34.80 29.03 9.83
CA ALA A 46 34.00 28.79 11.05
C ALA A 46 32.58 28.28 10.73
N ILE A 47 31.90 28.81 9.71
CA ILE A 47 30.61 28.27 9.27
C ILE A 47 30.76 26.86 8.73
N ASN A 48 31.80 26.58 7.96
CA ASN A 48 32.05 25.27 7.41
C ASN A 48 32.33 24.24 8.52
N LEU A 49 33.02 24.64 9.59
CA LEU A 49 33.19 23.81 10.78
C LEU A 49 31.87 23.42 11.42
N LEU A 50 30.86 24.31 11.40
CA LEU A 50 29.53 24.07 12.00
C LEU A 50 28.53 23.38 11.06
N MET A 51 28.85 23.17 9.77
CA MET A 51 27.98 22.50 8.81
C MET A 51 27.46 21.12 9.23
N PRO A 52 28.25 20.26 9.89
CA PRO A 52 27.75 19.00 10.44
C PRO A 52 26.59 19.21 11.43
N VAL A 53 26.74 20.16 12.35
CA VAL A 53 25.72 20.50 13.35
C VAL A 53 24.46 21.03 12.68
N ILE A 54 24.61 21.94 11.72
CA ILE A 54 23.49 22.45 10.90
C ILE A 54 22.75 21.31 10.20
N SER A 55 23.46 20.30 9.71
CA SER A 55 22.87 19.13 9.01
C SER A 55 22.15 18.18 9.99
N ILE A 56 22.67 18.00 11.20
CA ILE A 56 22.00 17.20 12.26
C ILE A 56 20.68 17.88 12.67
N VAL A 57 20.70 19.19 12.89
CA VAL A 57 19.47 19.96 13.18
C VAL A 57 18.46 19.81 12.05
N ALA A 58 18.91 19.91 10.80
CA ALA A 58 18.05 19.70 9.64
C ALA A 58 17.46 18.29 9.60
N PHE A 59 18.26 17.26 9.87
CA PHE A 59 17.80 15.85 9.94
C PHE A 59 16.61 15.70 10.89
N PHE A 60 16.76 16.12 12.14
CA PHE A 60 15.70 15.96 13.13
C PHE A 60 14.47 16.81 12.82
N ALA A 61 14.66 18.05 12.36
CA ALA A 61 13.56 18.93 12.00
C ALA A 61 12.74 18.38 10.81
N TRP A 62 13.41 17.90 9.76
CA TRP A 62 12.77 17.29 8.60
C TRP A 62 12.13 15.95 8.91
N LEU A 63 12.75 15.11 9.73
CA LEU A 63 12.21 13.82 10.16
C LEU A 63 10.87 14.01 10.88
N LEU A 64 10.81 14.93 11.86
CA LEU A 64 9.60 15.18 12.62
C LEU A 64 8.51 15.82 11.75
N ALA A 65 8.83 16.87 11.00
CA ALA A 65 7.89 17.58 10.16
C ALA A 65 7.30 16.67 9.07
N SER A 66 8.15 15.88 8.42
CA SER A 66 7.76 14.91 7.41
C SER A 66 6.90 13.79 7.99
N GLY A 67 7.29 13.22 9.16
CA GLY A 67 6.50 12.21 9.85
C GLY A 67 5.11 12.72 10.25
N THR A 68 5.05 13.94 10.80
CA THR A 68 3.78 14.61 11.10
C THR A 68 2.94 14.79 9.84
N SER A 69 3.55 15.22 8.72
CA SER A 69 2.83 15.49 7.48
C SER A 69 2.17 14.24 6.89
N VAL A 70 2.81 13.07 6.98
CA VAL A 70 2.26 11.80 6.48
C VAL A 70 0.97 11.45 7.22
N VAL A 71 1.00 11.44 8.54
CA VAL A 71 -0.19 11.07 9.33
C VAL A 71 -1.28 12.13 9.28
N TYR A 72 -0.90 13.41 9.19
CA TYR A 72 -1.83 14.53 9.03
C TYR A 72 -2.54 14.46 7.68
N SER A 73 -1.82 14.24 6.57
CA SER A 73 -2.43 14.13 5.25
C SER A 73 -3.42 12.98 5.15
N LEU A 74 -3.12 11.83 5.78
CA LEU A 74 -4.02 10.69 5.85
C LEU A 74 -5.31 10.98 6.63
N ALA A 75 -5.24 11.79 7.70
CA ALA A 75 -6.42 12.20 8.47
C ALA A 75 -7.29 13.18 7.66
N VAL A 76 -6.68 14.17 7.01
CA VAL A 76 -7.36 15.13 6.13
C VAL A 76 -8.05 14.43 4.96
N GLU A 77 -7.40 13.47 4.32
CA GLU A 77 -7.97 12.72 3.19
C GLU A 77 -9.19 11.87 3.60
N LYS A 78 -9.16 11.31 4.82
CA LYS A 78 -10.30 10.57 5.37
C LYS A 78 -11.46 11.45 5.85
N GLY A 79 -11.32 12.76 5.79
CA GLY A 79 -12.29 13.71 6.33
C GLY A 79 -12.36 13.75 7.86
N ASP A 80 -11.39 13.16 8.56
CA ASP A 80 -11.30 13.12 10.03
C ASP A 80 -10.62 14.41 10.53
N GLU A 81 -11.36 15.51 10.47
CA GLU A 81 -10.85 16.85 10.81
C GLU A 81 -10.48 16.98 12.30
N ASP A 82 -11.19 16.31 13.20
CA ASP A 82 -10.86 16.29 14.63
C ASP A 82 -9.48 15.65 14.87
N ARG A 83 -9.21 14.54 14.22
CA ARG A 83 -7.92 13.86 14.31
C ARG A 83 -6.81 14.64 13.63
N ALA A 84 -7.10 15.24 12.46
CA ALA A 84 -6.15 16.12 11.80
C ALA A 84 -5.73 17.28 12.73
N ALA A 85 -6.70 17.88 13.43
CA ALA A 85 -6.44 18.96 14.40
C ALA A 85 -5.56 18.52 15.59
N VAL A 86 -5.76 17.28 16.09
CA VAL A 86 -4.91 16.70 17.15
C VAL A 86 -3.49 16.47 16.65
N LEU A 87 -3.33 15.89 15.45
CA LEU A 87 -2.02 15.61 14.88
C LEU A 87 -1.25 16.89 14.53
N ALA A 88 -1.93 17.94 14.07
CA ALA A 88 -1.32 19.25 13.86
C ALA A 88 -0.80 19.86 15.16
N TRP A 89 -1.61 19.86 16.22
CA TRP A 89 -1.20 20.33 17.54
C TRP A 89 -0.01 19.55 18.08
N GLN A 90 -0.11 18.24 18.09
CA GLN A 90 0.95 17.34 18.56
C GLN A 90 2.26 17.54 17.80
N GLY A 91 2.20 17.69 16.46
CA GLY A 91 3.37 17.95 15.63
C GLY A 91 4.08 19.26 16.00
N VAL A 92 3.33 20.33 16.24
CA VAL A 92 3.90 21.63 16.67
C VAL A 92 4.50 21.54 18.07
N VAL A 93 3.81 20.90 19.02
CA VAL A 93 4.34 20.70 20.38
C VAL A 93 5.61 19.85 20.34
N ALA A 94 5.62 18.76 19.57
CA ALA A 94 6.80 17.93 19.42
C ALA A 94 7.96 18.71 18.76
N ALA A 95 7.69 19.63 17.84
CA ALA A 95 8.71 20.48 17.23
C ALA A 95 9.35 21.45 18.23
N VAL A 96 8.54 22.03 19.13
CA VAL A 96 9.07 22.88 20.21
C VAL A 96 9.93 22.06 21.17
N LEU A 97 9.45 20.89 21.61
CA LEU A 97 10.19 20.00 22.50
C LEU A 97 11.50 19.51 21.86
N LEU A 98 11.46 19.17 20.57
CA LEU A 98 12.65 18.81 19.81
C LEU A 98 13.64 19.97 19.75
N GLY A 99 13.18 21.19 19.47
CA GLY A 99 14.02 22.39 19.47
C GLY A 99 14.71 22.61 20.83
N LEU A 100 13.98 22.48 21.93
CA LEU A 100 14.57 22.57 23.27
C LEU A 100 15.60 21.46 23.54
N ALA A 101 15.32 20.24 23.12
CA ALA A 101 16.27 19.12 23.25
C ALA A 101 17.55 19.35 22.42
N LEU A 102 17.41 19.87 21.18
CA LEU A 102 18.55 20.21 20.33
C LEU A 102 19.41 21.34 20.94
N VAL A 103 18.78 22.37 21.52
CA VAL A 103 19.49 23.44 22.24
C VAL A 103 20.25 22.87 23.42
N GLY A 104 19.61 22.05 24.27
CA GLY A 104 20.28 21.42 25.43
C GLY A 104 21.45 20.53 25.01
N ALA A 105 21.29 19.72 23.96
CA ALA A 105 22.35 18.91 23.40
C ALA A 105 23.50 19.77 22.83
N ALA A 106 23.17 20.83 22.10
CA ALA A 106 24.17 21.72 21.51
C ALA A 106 24.99 22.44 22.59
N MET A 107 24.36 22.93 23.66
CA MET A 107 25.06 23.54 24.80
C MET A 107 26.02 22.55 25.50
N ALA A 108 25.63 21.29 25.64
CA ALA A 108 26.47 20.24 26.24
C ALA A 108 27.61 19.78 25.32
N LEU A 109 27.42 19.82 24.00
CA LEU A 109 28.36 19.28 23.03
C LEU A 109 29.28 20.33 22.38
N GLU A 110 29.07 21.63 22.60
CA GLU A 110 29.88 22.71 22.00
C GLU A 110 31.38 22.52 22.29
N THR A 111 31.79 22.53 23.56
CA THR A 111 33.17 22.37 23.97
C THR A 111 33.79 21.03 23.51
N PRO A 112 33.14 19.87 23.74
CA PRO A 112 33.62 18.58 23.20
C PRO A 112 33.77 18.58 21.67
N TYR A 113 32.87 19.19 20.93
CA TYR A 113 32.90 19.24 19.48
C TYR A 113 34.07 20.10 18.98
N LEU A 114 34.21 21.34 19.50
CA LEU A 114 35.33 22.22 19.14
C LEU A 114 36.68 21.65 19.50
N SER A 115 36.79 21.02 20.67
CA SER A 115 38.01 20.30 21.10
C SER A 115 38.36 19.13 20.20
N PHE A 116 37.33 18.37 19.75
CA PHE A 116 37.53 17.25 18.81
C PHE A 116 37.98 17.76 17.45
N MET A 117 37.39 18.83 16.95
CA MET A 117 37.76 19.41 15.65
C MET A 117 39.11 20.10 15.69
N ALA A 118 39.43 20.76 16.80
CA ALA A 118 40.69 21.45 17.07
C ALA A 118 41.08 22.48 15.95
N PRO A 119 40.23 23.45 15.64
CA PRO A 119 40.59 24.53 14.71
C PRO A 119 41.53 25.55 15.34
N SER A 120 41.99 26.56 14.56
CA SER A 120 42.73 27.70 15.10
C SER A 120 41.88 28.57 16.03
N ASP A 121 42.57 29.35 16.90
CA ASP A 121 41.89 30.23 17.85
C ASP A 121 40.92 31.23 17.14
N ALA A 122 41.33 31.77 16.00
CA ALA A 122 40.49 32.69 15.20
C ALA A 122 39.20 32.02 14.75
N ILE A 123 39.26 30.78 14.23
CA ILE A 123 38.06 30.03 13.79
C ILE A 123 37.23 29.63 14.98
N THR A 124 37.84 29.24 16.12
CA THR A 124 37.14 28.93 17.38
C THR A 124 36.33 30.15 17.86
N GLY A 125 36.92 31.35 17.86
CA GLY A 125 36.24 32.57 18.25
C GLY A 125 35.02 32.85 17.35
N TYR A 126 35.19 32.83 16.02
CA TYR A 126 34.06 33.02 15.09
C TYR A 126 32.99 31.91 15.21
N SER A 127 33.39 30.68 15.46
CA SER A 127 32.46 29.57 15.67
C SER A 127 31.61 29.75 16.94
N GLY A 128 32.20 30.20 18.05
CA GLY A 128 31.50 30.48 19.30
C GLY A 128 30.50 31.63 19.16
N ASP A 129 30.89 32.71 18.48
CA ASP A 129 30.00 33.85 18.21
C ASP A 129 28.79 33.43 17.38
N TYR A 130 28.97 32.61 16.35
CA TYR A 130 27.87 32.08 15.53
C TYR A 130 27.02 31.07 16.31
N TRP A 131 27.64 30.15 17.05
CA TRP A 131 26.99 29.10 17.83
C TRP A 131 26.00 29.66 18.81
N SER A 132 26.41 30.69 19.56
CA SER A 132 25.57 31.31 20.61
C SER A 132 24.22 31.78 20.11
N TRP A 133 24.14 32.36 18.92
CA TRP A 133 22.88 32.81 18.31
C TRP A 133 22.19 31.69 17.50
N TYR A 134 22.96 30.73 16.96
CA TYR A 134 22.40 29.60 16.23
C TYR A 134 21.57 28.67 17.12
N LEU A 135 21.79 28.66 18.45
CA LEU A 135 20.92 27.98 19.42
C LEU A 135 19.46 28.41 19.28
N VAL A 136 19.22 29.69 19.00
CA VAL A 136 17.86 30.21 18.78
C VAL A 136 17.28 29.67 17.45
N VAL A 137 18.10 29.55 16.43
CA VAL A 137 17.68 28.92 15.15
C VAL A 137 17.30 27.45 15.38
N MET A 138 18.05 26.71 16.21
CA MET A 138 17.73 25.32 16.56
C MET A 138 16.35 25.16 17.21
N LEU A 139 15.90 26.18 17.95
CA LEU A 139 14.55 26.20 18.54
C LEU A 139 13.49 26.54 17.48
N LEU A 140 13.72 27.53 16.62
CA LEU A 140 12.73 28.06 15.68
C LEU A 140 12.57 27.17 14.44
N LYS A 141 13.64 26.59 13.94
CA LYS A 141 13.66 25.81 12.66
C LYS A 141 12.71 24.61 12.66
N PRO A 142 12.68 23.71 13.66
CA PRO A 142 11.76 22.57 13.65
C PRO A 142 10.29 23.01 13.62
N VAL A 143 9.95 24.09 14.33
CA VAL A 143 8.58 24.65 14.33
C VAL A 143 8.21 25.20 12.96
N ALA A 144 9.11 25.99 12.35
CA ALA A 144 8.89 26.58 11.04
C ALA A 144 8.66 25.47 9.98
N ILE A 145 9.54 24.47 9.91
CA ILE A 145 9.43 23.38 8.94
C ILE A 145 8.14 22.58 9.16
N THR A 146 7.73 22.32 10.41
CA THR A 146 6.47 21.63 10.70
C THR A 146 5.26 22.42 10.22
N LEU A 147 5.20 23.71 10.48
CA LEU A 147 4.12 24.60 10.01
C LEU A 147 4.07 24.64 8.47
N PHE A 148 5.22 24.68 7.80
CA PHE A 148 5.28 24.59 6.33
C PHE A 148 4.65 23.32 5.79
N HIS A 149 4.97 22.17 6.39
CA HIS A 149 4.43 20.88 5.95
C HIS A 149 2.90 20.81 6.13
N LEU A 150 2.38 21.33 7.25
CA LEU A 150 0.94 21.41 7.48
C LEU A 150 0.24 22.35 6.51
N ALA A 151 0.83 23.53 6.23
CA ALA A 151 0.30 24.50 5.26
C ALA A 151 0.28 23.92 3.84
N PHE A 152 1.34 23.23 3.44
CA PHE A 152 1.46 22.61 2.13
C PHE A 152 0.34 21.61 1.86
N ILE A 153 -0.03 20.76 2.85
CA ILE A 153 -1.11 19.79 2.73
C ILE A 153 -2.47 20.49 2.55
N ARG A 154 -2.68 21.63 3.19
CA ARG A 154 -3.91 22.44 3.09
C ARG A 154 -3.93 23.41 1.91
N ARG A 155 -3.14 23.13 0.85
CA ARG A 155 -3.04 23.95 -0.37
C ARG A 155 -2.52 25.38 -0.14
N GLY A 156 -1.73 25.54 0.91
CA GLY A 156 -1.06 26.80 1.23
C GLY A 156 0.24 27.02 0.43
N GLU A 157 0.35 26.50 -0.80
CA GLU A 157 1.58 26.54 -1.61
C GLU A 157 2.11 27.97 -1.80
N LEU A 158 1.20 28.91 -2.11
CA LEU A 158 1.58 30.32 -2.30
C LEU A 158 2.09 30.96 -1.00
N VAL A 159 1.48 30.61 0.14
CA VAL A 159 1.93 31.12 1.45
C VAL A 159 3.28 30.51 1.80
N CYS A 160 3.50 29.24 1.53
CA CYS A 160 4.79 28.58 1.70
C CYS A 160 5.87 29.31 0.87
N ILE A 161 5.63 29.53 -0.42
CA ILE A 161 6.56 30.25 -1.31
C ILE A 161 6.82 31.68 -0.79
N ALA A 162 5.78 32.44 -0.48
CA ALA A 162 5.90 33.81 0.01
C ALA A 162 6.68 33.88 1.34
N SER A 163 6.39 32.97 2.29
CA SER A 163 7.08 32.93 3.59
C SER A 163 8.55 32.52 3.43
N TYR A 164 8.86 31.61 2.50
CA TYR A 164 10.25 31.25 2.22
C TYR A 164 11.01 32.36 1.51
N LEU A 165 10.42 33.05 0.56
CA LEU A 165 11.03 34.23 -0.04
C LEU A 165 11.28 35.34 1.00
N LEU A 166 10.32 35.55 1.89
CA LEU A 166 10.48 36.48 3.02
C LEU A 166 11.63 36.05 3.93
N LEU A 167 11.74 34.77 4.25
CA LEU A 167 12.81 34.21 5.06
C LEU A 167 14.19 34.47 4.44
N VAL A 168 14.39 34.19 3.13
CA VAL A 168 15.67 34.44 2.44
C VAL A 168 15.97 35.92 2.35
N THR A 169 15.00 36.73 1.95
CA THR A 169 15.19 38.18 1.80
C THR A 169 15.58 38.83 3.14
N THR A 170 14.90 38.43 4.22
CA THR A 170 15.22 38.90 5.56
C THR A 170 16.62 38.44 5.99
N ASN A 171 16.98 37.17 5.69
CA ASN A 171 18.31 36.64 6.02
C ASN A 171 19.42 37.44 5.29
N VAL A 172 19.30 37.61 3.96
CA VAL A 172 20.28 38.35 3.20
C VAL A 172 20.49 39.78 3.74
N VAL A 173 19.38 40.53 3.93
CA VAL A 173 19.43 41.90 4.40
C VAL A 173 19.93 42.01 5.84
N ALA A 174 19.41 41.17 6.74
CA ALA A 174 19.76 41.24 8.16
C ALA A 174 21.17 40.70 8.40
N SER A 175 21.56 39.55 7.81
CA SER A 175 22.92 39.02 7.98
C SER A 175 23.96 39.96 7.46
N TYR A 176 23.76 40.58 6.29
CA TYR A 176 24.68 41.56 5.77
C TYR A 176 24.74 42.84 6.63
N GLY A 177 23.59 43.45 6.96
CA GLY A 177 23.55 44.68 7.74
C GLY A 177 24.07 44.54 9.18
N LEU A 178 23.77 43.41 9.85
CA LEU A 178 24.22 43.16 11.20
C LEU A 178 25.68 42.69 11.26
N SER A 179 26.18 41.96 10.28
CA SER A 179 27.59 41.53 10.24
C SER A 179 28.59 42.71 10.20
N LEU A 180 28.19 43.83 9.61
CA LEU A 180 29.00 45.05 9.59
C LEU A 180 29.25 45.67 10.97
N ARG A 181 28.37 45.37 11.96
CA ARG A 181 28.45 45.94 13.32
C ARG A 181 28.79 44.88 14.37
N LEU A 182 28.28 43.69 14.24
CA LEU A 182 28.35 42.62 15.20
C LEU A 182 29.23 41.45 14.77
N GLY A 183 29.89 41.54 13.62
CA GLY A 183 30.74 40.47 13.11
C GLY A 183 29.96 39.18 12.87
N MET A 184 30.49 38.05 13.32
CA MET A 184 29.94 36.72 13.13
C MET A 184 28.62 36.50 13.89
N ALA A 185 28.47 37.10 15.06
CA ALA A 185 27.21 37.12 15.80
C ALA A 185 26.08 37.79 14.97
N GLY A 186 26.41 38.83 14.17
CA GLY A 186 25.46 39.50 13.29
C GLY A 186 24.97 38.60 12.15
N VAL A 187 25.81 37.73 11.59
CA VAL A 187 25.38 36.72 10.59
C VAL A 187 24.37 35.77 11.17
N ALA A 188 24.66 35.19 12.35
CA ALA A 188 23.75 34.26 13.02
C ALA A 188 22.44 34.93 13.47
N LEU A 189 22.50 36.18 13.96
CA LEU A 189 21.31 36.95 14.34
C LEU A 189 20.43 37.27 13.12
N GLY A 190 21.00 37.47 11.95
CA GLY A 190 20.27 37.58 10.69
C GLY A 190 19.42 36.32 10.40
N ALA A 191 20.00 35.15 10.60
CA ALA A 191 19.26 33.91 10.49
C ALA A 191 18.14 33.79 11.53
N VAL A 192 18.38 34.18 12.79
CA VAL A 192 17.34 34.20 13.85
C VAL A 192 16.17 35.10 13.44
N LEU A 193 16.45 36.33 13.01
CA LEU A 193 15.42 37.29 12.57
C LEU A 193 14.61 36.75 11.38
N SER A 194 15.27 36.09 10.42
CA SER A 194 14.59 35.52 9.27
C SER A 194 13.60 34.43 9.67
N TYR A 195 13.98 33.51 10.54
CA TYR A 195 13.07 32.49 11.07
C TYR A 195 11.95 33.09 11.92
N ALA A 196 12.23 34.10 12.73
CA ALA A 196 11.23 34.78 13.55
C ALA A 196 10.16 35.46 12.70
N VAL A 197 10.56 36.25 11.69
CA VAL A 197 9.65 36.93 10.76
C VAL A 197 8.82 35.91 9.97
N CYS A 198 9.45 34.83 9.50
CA CYS A 198 8.78 33.77 8.79
C CYS A 198 7.73 33.07 9.67
N LEU A 199 8.08 32.77 10.93
CA LEU A 199 7.14 32.15 11.87
C LEU A 199 5.94 33.05 12.18
N VAL A 200 6.17 34.36 12.36
CA VAL A 200 5.06 35.33 12.56
C VAL A 200 4.12 35.29 11.36
N ALA A 201 4.65 35.34 10.13
CA ALA A 201 3.85 35.28 8.91
C ALA A 201 3.06 33.96 8.79
N MET A 202 3.71 32.83 9.08
CA MET A 202 3.07 31.50 9.04
C MET A 202 2.00 31.35 10.12
N CYS A 203 2.27 31.80 11.36
CA CYS A 203 1.29 31.74 12.44
C CYS A 203 0.08 32.66 12.13
N ALA A 204 0.30 33.85 11.59
CA ALA A 204 -0.78 34.75 11.19
C ALA A 204 -1.67 34.11 10.12
N TRP A 205 -1.08 33.43 9.15
CA TRP A 205 -1.85 32.71 8.14
C TRP A 205 -2.57 31.49 8.74
N MET A 206 -1.90 30.70 9.60
CA MET A 206 -2.51 29.52 10.25
C MET A 206 -3.73 29.89 11.11
N LEU A 207 -3.69 31.04 11.78
CA LEU A 207 -4.79 31.55 12.58
C LEU A 207 -5.91 32.17 11.74
N SER A 208 -5.68 32.41 10.45
CA SER A 208 -6.69 32.95 9.56
C SER A 208 -7.77 31.87 9.23
N ARG A 209 -9.00 32.32 8.97
CA ARG A 209 -10.11 31.44 8.58
C ARG A 209 -9.90 30.75 7.23
N TRP A 210 -8.91 31.18 6.45
CA TRP A 210 -8.60 30.68 5.11
C TRP A 210 -7.59 29.53 5.11
N SER A 211 -6.90 29.29 6.23
CA SER A 211 -5.86 28.23 6.31
C SER A 211 -6.41 26.82 6.24
N GLY A 212 -7.62 26.59 6.74
CA GLY A 212 -8.20 25.25 6.91
C GLY A 212 -7.40 24.34 7.87
N VAL A 213 -6.40 24.88 8.58
CA VAL A 213 -5.66 24.15 9.60
C VAL A 213 -6.29 24.44 10.96
N ALA A 214 -6.81 23.41 11.60
CA ALA A 214 -7.32 23.47 12.97
C ALA A 214 -6.32 22.85 13.95
N PHE A 215 -6.36 23.28 15.19
CA PHE A 215 -5.55 22.74 16.29
C PHE A 215 -6.43 22.32 17.45
N ARG A 216 -6.29 21.07 17.90
CA ARG A 216 -7.01 20.53 19.06
C ARG A 216 -6.03 19.79 19.96
N ARG A 217 -6.07 20.09 21.26
CA ARG A 217 -5.23 19.42 22.25
C ARG A 217 -5.53 17.93 22.28
N GLY A 218 -4.50 17.10 22.23
CA GLY A 218 -4.59 15.65 22.27
C GLY A 218 -3.25 15.00 21.97
N LEU A 219 -3.14 13.70 22.18
CA LEU A 219 -1.94 12.90 21.94
C LEU A 219 -2.32 11.61 21.20
N ASP A 220 -1.66 11.36 20.09
CA ASP A 220 -1.72 10.11 19.31
C ASP A 220 -0.27 9.71 18.94
N LEU A 221 0.52 9.36 19.97
CA LEU A 221 1.96 9.08 19.83
C LEU A 221 2.23 7.88 18.93
N GLU A 222 1.34 6.88 18.95
CA GLU A 222 1.50 5.69 18.11
C GLU A 222 1.49 6.04 16.62
N ARG A 223 0.58 6.93 16.20
CA ARG A 223 0.51 7.35 14.80
C ARG A 223 1.65 8.26 14.43
N LEU A 224 2.01 9.20 15.27
CA LEU A 224 3.17 10.05 15.03
C LEU A 224 4.44 9.19 14.89
N GLY A 225 4.63 8.22 15.77
CA GLY A 225 5.75 7.27 15.68
C GLY A 225 5.77 6.48 14.36
N ARG A 226 4.60 5.98 13.93
CA ARG A 226 4.47 5.32 12.60
C ARG A 226 4.80 6.25 11.45
N GLY A 227 4.38 7.51 11.52
CA GLY A 227 4.73 8.53 10.52
C GLY A 227 6.24 8.79 10.46
N ILE A 228 6.91 8.92 11.61
CA ILE A 228 8.36 9.11 11.71
C ILE A 228 9.12 7.91 11.11
N VAL A 229 8.74 6.69 11.47
CA VAL A 229 9.36 5.46 10.94
C VAL A 229 9.21 5.38 9.41
N ALA A 230 8.05 5.75 8.88
CA ALA A 230 7.80 5.72 7.45
C ALA A 230 8.69 6.66 6.63
N VAL A 231 9.11 7.80 7.19
CA VAL A 231 9.94 8.80 6.50
C VAL A 231 11.41 8.76 6.91
N PHE A 232 11.79 7.89 7.84
CA PHE A 232 13.17 7.76 8.31
C PHE A 232 14.17 7.50 7.17
N PRO A 233 13.92 6.58 6.20
CA PRO A 233 14.86 6.32 5.10
C PRO A 233 15.15 7.56 4.24
N GLU A 234 14.15 8.43 4.04
CA GLU A 234 14.31 9.65 3.26
C GLU A 234 15.11 10.72 4.01
N SER A 235 14.99 10.73 5.34
CA SER A 235 15.65 11.71 6.20
C SER A 235 17.13 11.37 6.44
N VAL A 236 17.52 10.10 6.32
CA VAL A 236 18.91 9.63 6.56
C VAL A 236 19.96 10.37 5.72
N VAL A 237 19.58 10.89 4.55
CA VAL A 237 20.46 11.69 3.69
C VAL A 237 21.14 12.85 4.43
N TRP A 238 20.40 13.53 5.33
CA TRP A 238 20.95 14.63 6.14
C TRP A 238 21.94 14.16 7.19
N LEU A 239 21.70 12.98 7.77
CA LEU A 239 22.64 12.36 8.72
C LEU A 239 23.93 11.91 8.03
N VAL A 240 23.80 11.31 6.84
CA VAL A 240 24.97 10.92 6.02
C VAL A 240 25.76 12.17 5.63
N GLN A 241 25.10 13.27 5.25
CA GLN A 241 25.77 14.55 4.98
C GLN A 241 26.49 15.09 6.21
N ALA A 242 25.88 15.01 7.40
CA ALA A 242 26.52 15.46 8.63
C ALA A 242 27.82 14.69 8.90
N VAL A 243 27.77 13.35 8.80
CA VAL A 243 28.97 12.51 8.97
C VAL A 243 30.05 12.83 7.92
N LEU A 244 29.64 13.00 6.67
CA LEU A 244 30.54 13.35 5.57
C LEU A 244 31.20 14.71 5.81
N PHE A 245 30.45 15.71 6.26
CA PHE A 245 30.95 17.05 6.57
C PHE A 245 31.93 17.03 7.74
N VAL A 246 31.69 16.23 8.81
CA VAL A 246 32.66 16.03 9.88
C VAL A 246 33.94 15.42 9.32
N ALA A 247 33.83 14.37 8.52
CA ALA A 247 34.98 13.69 7.95
C ALA A 247 35.83 14.61 7.05
N ILE A 248 35.19 15.36 6.15
CA ILE A 248 35.85 16.30 5.25
C ILE A 248 36.51 17.43 6.05
N ALA A 249 35.80 18.07 6.98
CA ALA A 249 36.35 19.16 7.77
C ALA A 249 37.54 18.69 8.65
N LYS A 250 37.40 17.53 9.31
CA LYS A 250 38.48 16.96 10.15
C LYS A 250 39.70 16.56 9.31
N TYR A 251 39.46 15.95 8.14
CA TYR A 251 40.54 15.61 7.20
C TYR A 251 41.28 16.87 6.72
N THR A 252 40.52 17.93 6.37
CA THR A 252 41.10 19.22 5.95
C THR A 252 41.95 19.83 7.08
N LEU A 253 41.44 19.87 8.31
CA LEU A 253 42.15 20.39 9.47
C LEU A 253 43.45 19.61 9.76
N PHE A 254 43.40 18.26 9.62
CA PHE A 254 44.52 17.41 9.93
C PHE A 254 45.66 17.49 8.92
N PHE A 255 45.35 17.51 7.62
CA PHE A 255 46.33 17.44 6.55
C PHE A 255 46.77 18.81 6.01
N TRP A 256 45.89 19.80 6.01
CA TRP A 256 46.16 21.10 5.35
C TRP A 256 46.05 22.31 6.28
N GLY A 257 45.43 22.14 7.42
CA GLY A 257 45.33 23.19 8.42
C GLY A 257 44.00 24.00 8.38
N SER A 258 43.94 24.98 9.27
CA SER A 258 42.69 25.73 9.51
C SER A 258 42.31 26.69 8.39
N SER A 259 43.30 27.29 7.67
CA SER A 259 43.09 28.18 6.52
C SER A 259 42.29 27.50 5.41
N GLU A 260 42.53 26.22 5.19
CA GLU A 260 41.91 25.47 4.10
C GLU A 260 40.44 25.10 4.33
N LEU A 261 39.92 25.31 5.55
CA LEU A 261 38.49 25.10 5.82
C LEU A 261 37.59 25.98 4.94
N ALA A 262 38.08 27.11 4.43
CA ALA A 262 37.35 27.95 3.48
C ALA A 262 37.00 27.16 2.20
N VAL A 263 37.89 26.28 1.72
CA VAL A 263 37.68 25.41 0.55
C VAL A 263 36.48 24.48 0.75
N CYS A 264 36.24 24.05 1.98
CA CYS A 264 35.08 23.19 2.29
C CYS A 264 33.75 23.86 1.94
N ALA A 265 33.63 25.19 1.87
CA ALA A 265 32.42 25.89 1.46
C ALA A 265 31.95 25.45 0.07
N VAL A 266 32.86 25.33 -0.86
CA VAL A 266 32.59 24.94 -2.25
C VAL A 266 32.15 23.45 -2.27
N VAL A 267 32.85 22.59 -1.53
CA VAL A 267 32.55 21.15 -1.44
C VAL A 267 31.17 20.92 -0.81
N PHE A 268 30.93 21.57 0.33
CA PHE A 268 29.65 21.44 1.05
C PHE A 268 28.47 22.00 0.27
N CYS A 269 28.70 23.10 -0.46
CA CYS A 269 27.74 23.68 -1.37
C CYS A 269 27.31 22.67 -2.44
N ILE A 270 28.24 21.97 -3.08
CA ILE A 270 27.96 20.96 -4.11
C ILE A 270 27.23 19.76 -3.48
N ILE A 271 27.69 19.24 -2.36
CA ILE A 271 27.08 18.07 -1.67
C ILE A 271 25.63 18.39 -1.26
N ARG A 272 25.34 19.61 -0.80
CA ARG A 272 23.99 20.00 -0.41
C ARG A 272 22.98 20.00 -1.56
N PHE A 273 23.41 20.12 -2.81
CA PHE A 273 22.51 19.95 -3.95
C PHE A 273 21.86 18.56 -4.00
N THR A 274 22.45 17.54 -3.36
CA THR A 274 21.82 16.21 -3.24
C THR A 274 20.52 16.25 -2.44
N ALA A 275 20.35 17.20 -1.52
CA ALA A 275 19.13 17.38 -0.77
C ALA A 275 17.92 17.77 -1.63
N PHE A 276 18.17 18.28 -2.86
CA PHE A 276 17.13 18.58 -3.83
C PHE A 276 16.27 17.36 -4.19
N PHE A 277 16.84 16.15 -4.13
CA PHE A 277 16.10 14.89 -4.33
C PHE A 277 15.09 14.61 -3.19
N GLY A 278 15.34 15.09 -1.97
CA GLY A 278 14.38 15.00 -0.86
C GLY A 278 13.10 15.83 -1.11
N GLY A 279 13.21 16.93 -1.82
CA GLY A 279 12.07 17.76 -2.23
C GLY A 279 11.11 17.06 -3.18
N ILE A 280 11.60 16.11 -3.99
CA ILE A 280 10.74 15.29 -4.87
C ILE A 280 9.82 14.38 -4.02
N GLY A 281 10.34 13.78 -2.96
CA GLY A 281 9.54 12.98 -2.02
C GLY A 281 8.40 13.80 -1.41
N LEU A 282 8.68 15.05 -1.01
CA LEU A 282 7.66 15.97 -0.48
C LEU A 282 6.58 16.29 -1.54
N ALA A 283 6.96 16.53 -2.78
CA ALA A 283 6.04 16.82 -3.89
C ALA A 283 5.14 15.63 -4.25
N LEU A 284 5.63 14.41 -4.07
CA LEU A 284 4.90 13.18 -4.38
C LEU A 284 3.84 12.82 -3.33
N ARG A 285 3.97 13.27 -2.08
CA ARG A 285 3.06 12.91 -0.98
C ARG A 285 1.58 13.27 -1.20
N PRO A 286 1.20 14.49 -1.63
CA PRO A 286 -0.19 14.79 -1.94
C PRO A 286 -0.73 13.97 -3.09
N LEU A 287 0.16 13.49 -3.97
CA LEU A 287 -0.19 12.64 -5.10
C LEU A 287 -0.34 11.17 -4.68
N GLU A 288 0.57 10.65 -3.84
CA GLU A 288 0.45 9.30 -3.27
C GLU A 288 -0.84 9.11 -2.48
N SER A 289 -1.24 10.10 -1.66
CA SER A 289 -2.49 10.05 -0.91
C SER A 289 -3.71 10.09 -1.85
N SER A 290 -3.68 10.96 -2.87
CA SER A 290 -4.74 11.06 -3.89
C SER A 290 -4.86 9.80 -4.75
N LEU A 291 -3.75 9.08 -4.99
CA LEU A 291 -3.69 7.88 -5.82
C LEU A 291 -4.07 6.59 -5.06
N ARG A 292 -3.88 6.58 -3.73
CA ARG A 292 -4.40 5.51 -2.86
C ARG A 292 -5.94 5.52 -2.78
N GLY A 293 -6.58 6.59 -3.20
CA GLY A 293 -8.04 6.77 -3.23
C GLY A 293 -8.75 6.39 -4.54
N GLY A 294 -8.04 6.18 -5.65
CA GLY A 294 -8.67 5.88 -6.94
C GLY A 294 -7.71 5.21 -7.92
N GLY A 295 -8.02 3.99 -8.33
CA GLY A 295 -7.17 3.04 -9.06
C GLY A 295 -6.63 3.43 -10.45
N SER A 296 -6.72 4.69 -10.91
CA SER A 296 -6.22 5.13 -12.23
C SER A 296 -4.83 5.77 -12.23
N GLY A 297 -4.14 5.78 -11.08
CA GLY A 297 -3.05 6.71 -10.84
C GLY A 297 -1.62 6.19 -10.99
N ARG A 298 -1.36 4.88 -11.12
CA ARG A 298 0.03 4.39 -11.06
C ARG A 298 0.86 4.71 -12.30
N SER A 299 0.30 4.61 -13.49
CA SER A 299 1.01 5.03 -14.73
C SER A 299 1.29 6.53 -14.72
N GLU A 300 0.37 7.30 -14.16
CA GLU A 300 0.52 8.74 -13.96
C GLU A 300 1.53 9.05 -12.85
N LEU A 301 1.56 8.27 -11.74
CA LEU A 301 2.57 8.36 -10.69
C LEU A 301 3.97 8.05 -11.23
N VAL A 302 4.13 6.96 -11.97
CA VAL A 302 5.42 6.58 -12.58
C VAL A 302 5.87 7.62 -13.61
N ARG A 303 4.97 8.10 -14.47
CA ARG A 303 5.27 9.16 -15.44
C ARG A 303 5.66 10.46 -14.73
N THR A 304 4.96 10.81 -13.69
CA THR A 304 5.13 11.99 -12.87
C THR A 304 6.44 11.93 -12.07
N PHE A 305 6.75 10.76 -11.47
CA PHE A 305 8.04 10.50 -10.83
C PHE A 305 9.20 10.58 -11.84
N ARG A 306 9.05 9.99 -13.03
CA ARG A 306 10.06 10.09 -14.11
C ARG A 306 10.29 11.54 -14.52
N LEU A 307 9.25 12.34 -14.67
CA LEU A 307 9.35 13.76 -15.00
C LEU A 307 9.99 14.54 -13.85
N GLY A 308 9.63 14.28 -12.61
CA GLY A 308 10.23 14.92 -11.43
C GLY A 308 11.71 14.55 -11.26
N ALA A 309 12.04 13.28 -11.41
CA ALA A 309 13.43 12.81 -11.38
C ALA A 309 14.27 13.37 -12.53
N ALA A 310 13.71 13.46 -13.74
CA ALA A 310 14.37 14.05 -14.89
C ALA A 310 14.59 15.56 -14.71
N ALA A 311 13.61 16.28 -14.16
CA ALA A 311 13.74 17.70 -13.86
C ALA A 311 14.80 17.97 -12.77
N ALA A 312 14.81 17.18 -11.70
CA ALA A 312 15.82 17.28 -10.66
C ALA A 312 17.22 16.93 -11.17
N PHE A 313 17.31 15.91 -12.00
CA PHE A 313 18.56 15.54 -12.66
C PHE A 313 19.07 16.67 -13.58
N ALA A 314 18.18 17.30 -14.36
CA ALA A 314 18.53 18.42 -15.22
C ALA A 314 19.03 19.63 -14.41
N VAL A 315 18.37 19.97 -13.29
CA VAL A 315 18.82 21.04 -12.38
C VAL A 315 20.18 20.71 -11.77
N MET A 316 20.38 19.46 -11.36
CA MET A 316 21.67 19.00 -10.82
C MET A 316 22.78 19.08 -11.88
N VAL A 317 22.52 18.65 -13.12
CA VAL A 317 23.47 18.72 -14.24
C VAL A 317 23.83 20.19 -14.55
N PHE A 318 22.81 21.06 -14.55
CA PHE A 318 23.03 22.48 -14.77
C PHE A 318 23.89 23.13 -13.67
N ALA A 319 23.53 22.88 -12.39
CA ALA A 319 24.29 23.37 -11.24
C ALA A 319 25.72 22.79 -11.23
N ALA A 320 25.86 21.49 -11.40
CA ALA A 320 27.16 20.83 -11.48
C ALA A 320 28.00 21.32 -12.65
N GLY A 321 27.36 21.65 -13.80
CA GLY A 321 28.00 22.26 -14.94
C GLY A 321 28.64 23.61 -14.59
N ILE A 322 27.96 24.45 -13.83
CA ILE A 322 28.51 25.74 -13.36
C ILE A 322 29.76 25.51 -12.50
N PHE A 323 29.67 24.59 -11.50
CA PHE A 323 30.81 24.28 -10.62
C PHE A 323 31.99 23.65 -11.36
N PHE A 324 31.75 22.94 -12.45
CA PHE A 324 32.78 22.25 -13.21
C PHE A 324 33.46 23.19 -14.26
N VAL A 325 32.62 23.95 -14.98
CA VAL A 325 33.07 24.80 -16.12
C VAL A 325 33.60 26.16 -15.65
N ALA A 326 32.88 26.78 -14.71
CA ALA A 326 33.18 28.12 -14.22
C ALA A 326 33.21 28.17 -12.68
N PRO A 327 34.06 27.38 -12.01
CA PRO A 327 34.14 27.36 -10.54
C PRO A 327 34.53 28.74 -9.97
N GLU A 328 35.25 29.56 -10.72
CA GLU A 328 35.63 30.91 -10.31
C GLU A 328 34.45 31.82 -9.97
N LEU A 329 33.31 31.65 -10.65
CA LEU A 329 32.09 32.41 -10.33
C LEU A 329 31.61 32.12 -8.92
N VAL A 330 31.62 30.84 -8.54
CA VAL A 330 31.16 30.42 -7.22
C VAL A 330 32.19 30.72 -6.14
N ILE A 331 33.47 30.47 -6.41
CA ILE A 331 34.58 30.77 -5.51
C ILE A 331 34.62 32.26 -5.18
N GLY A 332 34.52 33.12 -6.24
CA GLY A 332 34.45 34.56 -6.06
C GLY A 332 33.20 35.01 -5.27
N LEU A 333 32.10 34.30 -5.35
CA LEU A 333 30.91 34.57 -4.52
C LEU A 333 31.20 34.43 -3.02
N PHE A 334 32.01 33.45 -2.62
CA PHE A 334 32.39 33.22 -1.23
C PHE A 334 33.49 34.18 -0.70
N GLY A 335 34.06 35.03 -1.55
CA GLY A 335 35.12 35.96 -1.14
C GLY A 335 36.47 35.29 -0.86
N ILE A 336 36.73 34.15 -1.51
CA ILE A 336 38.04 33.47 -1.45
C ILE A 336 38.97 34.15 -2.46
N GLU A 337 40.00 34.83 -1.96
CA GLU A 337 40.92 35.65 -2.77
C GLU A 337 42.36 35.11 -2.83
N SER A 338 42.76 34.34 -1.84
CA SER A 338 44.07 33.69 -1.79
C SER A 338 44.29 32.78 -3.00
N SER A 339 45.39 32.91 -3.72
CA SER A 339 45.65 32.16 -4.97
C SER A 339 45.67 30.65 -4.75
N ASP A 340 46.23 30.20 -3.61
CA ASP A 340 46.34 28.80 -3.26
C ASP A 340 44.98 28.19 -2.90
N LEU A 341 44.14 28.92 -2.13
CA LEU A 341 42.77 28.53 -1.81
C LEU A 341 41.86 28.53 -3.04
N VAL A 342 42.03 29.46 -3.95
CA VAL A 342 41.31 29.47 -5.24
C VAL A 342 41.65 28.24 -6.06
N THR A 343 42.92 27.86 -6.13
CA THR A 343 43.36 26.69 -6.88
C THR A 343 42.86 25.39 -6.22
N GLY A 344 42.97 25.29 -4.91
CA GLY A 344 42.41 24.18 -4.12
C GLY A 344 40.90 24.03 -4.27
N SER A 345 40.15 25.15 -4.23
CA SER A 345 38.70 25.19 -4.44
C SER A 345 38.28 24.73 -5.84
N LYS A 346 39.03 25.09 -6.90
CA LYS A 346 38.78 24.64 -8.28
C LYS A 346 38.93 23.12 -8.39
N LEU A 347 39.99 22.57 -7.85
CA LEU A 347 40.22 21.12 -7.85
C LEU A 347 39.14 20.39 -7.03
N ALA A 348 38.86 20.84 -5.82
CA ALA A 348 37.86 20.31 -4.96
C ALA A 348 36.44 20.32 -5.59
N ALA A 349 36.08 21.41 -6.26
CA ALA A 349 34.81 21.52 -6.99
C ALA A 349 34.70 20.43 -8.07
N ARG A 350 35.71 20.26 -8.90
CA ARG A 350 35.71 19.29 -10.01
C ARG A 350 35.66 17.84 -9.51
N VAL A 351 36.45 17.50 -8.51
CA VAL A 351 36.48 16.16 -7.91
C VAL A 351 35.14 15.85 -7.25
N THR A 352 34.57 16.82 -6.50
CA THR A 352 33.29 16.63 -5.82
C THR A 352 32.13 16.45 -6.81
N VAL A 353 32.09 17.23 -7.88
CA VAL A 353 31.11 17.09 -8.96
C VAL A 353 31.20 15.71 -9.62
N ALA A 354 32.41 15.25 -9.96
CA ALA A 354 32.61 13.93 -10.54
C ALA A 354 32.15 12.80 -9.59
N GLY A 355 32.51 12.89 -8.30
CA GLY A 355 32.06 11.95 -7.28
C GLY A 355 30.54 11.94 -7.07
N LEU A 356 29.92 13.11 -7.12
CA LEU A 356 28.47 13.28 -7.01
C LEU A 356 27.74 12.60 -8.16
N PHE A 357 28.22 12.75 -9.39
CA PHE A 357 27.64 12.09 -10.57
C PHE A 357 27.74 10.57 -10.47
N LEU A 358 28.90 10.03 -10.09
CA LEU A 358 29.09 8.60 -9.91
C LEU A 358 28.18 8.04 -8.80
N GLY A 359 28.13 8.71 -7.65
CA GLY A 359 27.29 8.32 -6.52
C GLY A 359 25.78 8.37 -6.84
N THR A 360 25.33 9.41 -7.54
CA THR A 360 23.93 9.56 -7.95
C THR A 360 23.54 8.51 -8.98
N PHE A 361 24.40 8.23 -9.96
CA PHE A 361 24.17 7.17 -10.95
C PHE A 361 24.08 5.79 -10.26
N ALA A 362 24.99 5.48 -9.32
CA ALA A 362 24.95 4.26 -8.56
C ALA A 362 23.69 4.12 -7.69
N ALA A 363 23.21 5.22 -7.08
CA ALA A 363 21.98 5.23 -6.28
C ALA A 363 20.71 5.11 -7.12
N LEU A 364 20.69 5.66 -8.33
CA LEU A 364 19.54 5.58 -9.24
C LEU A 364 19.42 4.23 -9.96
N LEU A 365 20.54 3.50 -10.13
CA LEU A 365 20.55 2.22 -10.83
C LEU A 365 19.61 1.16 -10.22
N PRO A 366 19.53 0.95 -8.90
CA PRO A 366 18.54 0.07 -8.27
C PRO A 366 17.10 0.56 -8.46
N LEU A 367 16.89 1.89 -8.45
CA LEU A 367 15.57 2.50 -8.65
C LEU A 367 15.09 2.29 -10.10
N PHE A 368 15.96 2.49 -11.08
CA PHE A 368 15.69 2.18 -12.48
C PHE A 368 15.43 0.69 -12.70
N ARG A 369 16.18 -0.18 -12.05
CA ARG A 369 15.94 -1.64 -12.10
C ARG A 369 14.59 -2.03 -11.47
N ARG A 370 14.17 -1.38 -10.38
CA ARG A 370 12.84 -1.59 -9.79
C ARG A 370 11.72 -1.09 -10.71
N VAL A 371 11.90 0.08 -11.34
CA VAL A 371 10.94 0.64 -12.30
C VAL A 371 10.88 -0.22 -13.57
N LYS A 372 12.02 -0.74 -14.06
CA LYS A 372 12.07 -1.64 -15.23
C LYS A 372 11.46 -3.02 -14.94
N ARG A 373 11.60 -3.54 -13.71
CA ARG A 373 10.87 -4.75 -13.25
C ARG A 373 9.36 -4.54 -13.17
N SER A 374 8.87 -3.31 -13.03
CA SER A 374 7.43 -3.00 -13.04
C SER A 374 6.81 -2.98 -14.44
N GLU A 375 7.60 -3.01 -15.52
CA GLU A 375 7.10 -3.17 -16.90
C GLU A 375 6.73 -4.62 -17.20
N PHE A 376 7.37 -5.59 -16.56
CA PHE A 376 6.93 -6.99 -16.59
C PHE A 376 5.99 -7.23 -15.40
N ARG A 377 4.70 -7.26 -15.68
CA ARG A 377 3.67 -7.63 -14.70
C ARG A 377 3.72 -9.15 -14.54
N GLU A 378 4.61 -9.61 -13.70
CA GLU A 378 4.84 -11.01 -13.36
C GLU A 378 4.83 -11.18 -11.83
N ALA A 379 4.23 -12.25 -11.36
CA ALA A 379 4.20 -12.60 -9.95
C ALA A 379 4.23 -14.13 -9.77
N PRO A 380 4.71 -14.65 -8.63
CA PRO A 380 4.55 -16.06 -8.28
C PRO A 380 3.07 -16.39 -8.08
N LEU A 381 2.75 -17.69 -8.06
CA LEU A 381 1.41 -18.14 -7.73
C LEU A 381 1.07 -17.81 -6.29
N ASN A 382 -0.20 -17.47 -6.03
CA ASN A 382 -0.74 -17.32 -4.68
C ASN A 382 -1.25 -18.66 -4.12
N TYR A 383 -1.88 -18.66 -2.94
CA TYR A 383 -2.40 -19.86 -2.29
C TYR A 383 -3.35 -20.64 -3.19
N LEU A 384 -4.46 -20.02 -3.65
CA LEU A 384 -5.46 -20.71 -4.46
C LEU A 384 -4.88 -21.23 -5.76
N GLN A 385 -4.06 -20.43 -6.43
CA GLN A 385 -3.39 -20.85 -7.67
C GLN A 385 -2.45 -22.04 -7.45
N SER A 386 -1.69 -22.05 -6.36
CA SER A 386 -0.82 -23.18 -6.00
C SER A 386 -1.62 -24.44 -5.68
N TYR A 387 -2.73 -24.28 -4.96
CA TYR A 387 -3.66 -25.37 -4.66
C TYR A 387 -4.25 -25.97 -5.94
N VAL A 388 -4.83 -25.13 -6.82
CA VAL A 388 -5.42 -25.57 -8.09
C VAL A 388 -4.38 -26.26 -8.96
N MET A 389 -3.16 -25.71 -9.05
CA MET A 389 -2.08 -26.33 -9.84
C MET A 389 -1.65 -27.69 -9.29
N SER A 390 -1.63 -27.87 -7.97
CA SER A 390 -1.32 -29.19 -7.37
C SER A 390 -2.36 -30.23 -7.69
N ARG A 391 -3.65 -29.86 -7.70
CA ARG A 391 -4.76 -30.75 -8.06
C ARG A 391 -4.78 -31.07 -9.55
N LEU A 392 -4.54 -30.09 -10.41
CA LEU A 392 -4.43 -30.29 -11.86
C LEU A 392 -3.22 -31.15 -12.26
N ALA A 393 -2.17 -31.20 -11.46
CA ALA A 393 -1.06 -32.13 -11.70
C ALA A 393 -1.48 -33.59 -11.61
N ALA A 394 -2.47 -33.89 -10.74
CA ALA A 394 -3.04 -35.24 -10.59
C ALA A 394 -4.17 -35.52 -11.60
N ALA A 395 -4.91 -34.51 -12.04
CA ALA A 395 -6.04 -34.60 -12.97
C ALA A 395 -6.06 -33.43 -13.98
N PRO A 396 -5.24 -33.45 -15.03
CA PRO A 396 -5.04 -32.30 -15.95
C PRO A 396 -6.30 -31.88 -16.72
N SER A 397 -7.27 -32.75 -16.90
CA SER A 397 -8.52 -32.49 -17.61
C SER A 397 -9.69 -32.09 -16.67
N ALA A 398 -9.40 -31.88 -15.39
CA ALA A 398 -10.44 -31.59 -14.41
C ALA A 398 -11.15 -30.25 -14.69
N GLN A 399 -12.47 -30.32 -14.83
CA GLN A 399 -13.35 -29.17 -15.04
C GLN A 399 -13.91 -28.60 -13.72
N MET A 400 -13.59 -29.22 -12.57
CA MET A 400 -14.05 -28.79 -11.25
C MET A 400 -13.62 -27.39 -10.85
N PHE A 401 -12.53 -26.89 -11.48
CA PHE A 401 -12.03 -25.54 -11.23
C PHE A 401 -12.58 -24.49 -12.20
N ASN A 402 -13.64 -24.81 -12.94
CA ASN A 402 -14.33 -23.86 -13.80
C ASN A 402 -15.54 -23.23 -13.09
N LEU A 403 -15.56 -21.91 -13.03
CA LEU A 403 -16.73 -21.13 -12.64
C LEU A 403 -17.59 -20.90 -13.89
N ALA A 404 -18.30 -21.93 -14.34
CA ALA A 404 -19.12 -21.87 -15.51
C ALA A 404 -20.58 -21.53 -15.14
N LYS A 405 -21.16 -20.51 -15.76
CA LYS A 405 -22.55 -20.06 -15.59
C LYS A 405 -23.19 -19.74 -16.92
N LEU A 406 -24.46 -20.08 -17.05
CA LEU A 406 -25.30 -19.67 -18.19
C LEU A 406 -26.45 -18.83 -17.63
N PHE A 407 -26.52 -17.58 -18.06
CA PHE A 407 -27.55 -16.65 -17.62
C PHE A 407 -28.56 -16.43 -18.75
N ARG A 408 -29.85 -16.54 -18.45
CA ARG A 408 -30.90 -16.02 -19.34
C ARG A 408 -30.92 -14.50 -19.26
N LEU A 409 -30.73 -13.86 -20.39
CA LEU A 409 -30.73 -12.40 -20.47
C LEU A 409 -32.14 -11.84 -20.53
N ARG A 410 -32.32 -10.61 -20.07
CA ARG A 410 -33.57 -9.89 -20.08
C ARG A 410 -34.03 -9.66 -21.51
N LYS A 411 -35.33 -9.86 -21.74
CA LYS A 411 -35.94 -9.66 -23.06
C LYS A 411 -35.79 -8.21 -23.53
N GLY A 412 -35.36 -8.03 -24.80
CA GLY A 412 -35.21 -6.70 -25.41
C GLY A 412 -33.91 -5.96 -25.02
N LEU A 413 -32.98 -6.64 -24.41
CA LEU A 413 -31.66 -6.07 -24.09
C LEU A 413 -30.84 -5.84 -25.37
N ASP A 414 -30.15 -4.72 -25.47
CA ASP A 414 -29.21 -4.42 -26.56
C ASP A 414 -27.96 -5.29 -26.40
N LEU A 415 -27.85 -6.39 -27.17
CA LEU A 415 -26.79 -7.39 -27.05
C LEU A 415 -25.43 -6.84 -27.47
N GLU A 416 -25.35 -5.96 -28.44
CA GLU A 416 -24.11 -5.30 -28.89
C GLU A 416 -23.56 -4.39 -27.79
N ARG A 417 -24.40 -3.59 -27.18
CA ARG A 417 -24.04 -2.73 -26.05
C ARG A 417 -23.63 -3.56 -24.84
N LEU A 418 -24.30 -4.69 -24.56
CA LEU A 418 -23.94 -5.61 -23.50
C LEU A 418 -22.57 -6.24 -23.74
N SER A 419 -22.35 -6.74 -24.97
CA SER A 419 -21.04 -7.29 -25.37
C SER A 419 -19.93 -6.26 -25.18
N ALA A 420 -20.13 -5.02 -25.66
CA ALA A 420 -19.18 -3.93 -25.48
C ALA A 420 -18.90 -3.61 -23.98
N ALA A 421 -19.93 -3.62 -23.13
CA ALA A 421 -19.81 -3.39 -21.70
C ALA A 421 -19.01 -4.51 -20.99
N LEU A 422 -19.29 -5.78 -21.33
CA LEU A 422 -18.55 -6.93 -20.80
C LEU A 422 -17.09 -6.93 -21.24
N VAL A 423 -16.81 -6.58 -22.49
CA VAL A 423 -15.45 -6.41 -22.99
C VAL A 423 -14.72 -5.26 -22.28
N ALA A 424 -15.39 -4.14 -22.06
CA ALA A 424 -14.80 -3.01 -21.33
C ALA A 424 -14.46 -3.38 -19.88
N SER A 425 -15.35 -4.11 -19.20
CA SER A 425 -15.08 -4.68 -17.89
C SER A 425 -13.89 -5.64 -17.92
N GLY A 426 -13.90 -6.61 -18.82
CA GLY A 426 -12.79 -7.58 -18.94
C GLY A 426 -11.43 -6.90 -19.14
N ARG A 427 -11.37 -5.84 -19.94
CA ARG A 427 -10.14 -5.06 -20.18
C ARG A 427 -9.65 -4.29 -18.95
N SER A 428 -10.52 -4.00 -18.00
CA SER A 428 -10.16 -3.28 -16.77
C SER A 428 -9.50 -4.18 -15.71
N HIS A 429 -9.61 -5.51 -15.85
CA HIS A 429 -9.14 -6.46 -14.85
C HIS A 429 -7.88 -7.19 -15.31
N ALA A 430 -6.73 -6.85 -14.73
CA ALA A 430 -5.43 -7.41 -15.12
C ALA A 430 -5.30 -8.92 -14.88
N ALA A 431 -6.07 -9.49 -13.94
CA ALA A 431 -6.14 -10.94 -13.75
C ALA A 431 -6.65 -11.67 -15.01
N LEU A 432 -7.62 -11.08 -15.74
CA LEU A 432 -8.16 -11.67 -16.98
C LEU A 432 -7.19 -11.57 -18.15
N ALA A 433 -6.20 -10.67 -18.10
CA ALA A 433 -5.11 -10.55 -19.06
C ALA A 433 -3.88 -11.40 -18.69
N THR A 434 -3.98 -12.21 -17.63
CA THR A 434 -2.88 -12.99 -17.08
C THR A 434 -2.87 -14.41 -17.66
N VAL A 435 -1.67 -14.89 -17.98
CA VAL A 435 -1.38 -16.27 -18.39
C VAL A 435 -0.36 -16.90 -17.45
N LEU A 436 -0.32 -18.22 -17.39
CA LEU A 436 0.70 -18.94 -16.62
C LEU A 436 1.89 -19.30 -17.52
N ARG A 437 3.09 -19.20 -16.98
CA ARG A 437 4.33 -19.57 -17.66
C ARG A 437 5.25 -20.36 -16.73
N ARG A 438 6.01 -21.30 -17.31
CA ARG A 438 7.12 -21.95 -16.61
C ARG A 438 8.39 -21.12 -16.79
N THR A 439 9.09 -20.87 -15.68
CA THR A 439 10.43 -20.26 -15.72
C THR A 439 11.47 -21.28 -16.18
N ALA A 440 12.69 -20.82 -16.47
CA ALA A 440 13.81 -21.70 -16.81
C ALA A 440 14.16 -22.67 -15.67
N ASP A 441 13.89 -22.28 -14.42
CA ASP A 441 14.12 -23.08 -13.21
C ASP A 441 12.97 -24.08 -12.92
N GLY A 442 11.91 -24.06 -13.76
CA GLY A 442 10.76 -24.96 -13.64
C GLY A 442 9.59 -24.42 -12.79
N ASP A 443 9.77 -23.30 -12.13
CA ASP A 443 8.70 -22.65 -11.34
C ASP A 443 7.58 -22.15 -12.25
N VAL A 444 6.36 -22.12 -11.72
CA VAL A 444 5.22 -21.53 -12.42
C VAL A 444 4.99 -20.09 -11.91
N VAL A 445 4.89 -19.18 -12.85
CA VAL A 445 4.60 -17.76 -12.59
C VAL A 445 3.38 -17.32 -13.39
N GLN A 446 2.69 -16.31 -12.87
CA GLN A 446 1.63 -15.61 -13.58
C GLN A 446 2.18 -14.33 -14.21
N ARG A 447 1.85 -14.11 -15.49
CA ARG A 447 2.36 -12.96 -16.26
C ARG A 447 1.24 -12.33 -17.07
N MET A 448 1.17 -11.00 -17.07
CA MET A 448 0.24 -10.26 -17.93
C MET A 448 0.79 -10.24 -19.37
N GLU A 449 0.17 -11.01 -20.24
CA GLU A 449 0.58 -11.11 -21.65
C GLU A 449 -0.54 -10.81 -22.63
N LEU A 450 -1.81 -11.03 -22.24
CA LEU A 450 -2.94 -10.78 -23.13
C LEU A 450 -3.16 -9.27 -23.30
N GLY A 451 -3.37 -8.87 -24.55
CA GLY A 451 -3.66 -7.49 -24.91
C GLY A 451 -5.16 -7.16 -24.82
N PRO A 452 -5.54 -5.89 -25.03
CA PRO A 452 -6.94 -5.48 -25.05
C PRO A 452 -7.77 -6.22 -26.11
N ASP A 453 -7.16 -6.62 -27.22
CA ASP A 453 -7.84 -7.29 -28.34
C ASP A 453 -8.11 -8.77 -28.05
N ASP A 454 -7.45 -9.35 -27.05
CA ASP A 454 -7.71 -10.71 -26.60
C ASP A 454 -8.99 -10.82 -25.76
N CYS A 455 -9.53 -9.70 -25.28
CA CYS A 455 -10.78 -9.69 -24.54
C CYS A 455 -11.96 -9.61 -25.51
N ALA A 456 -12.75 -10.66 -25.58
CA ALA A 456 -13.90 -10.76 -26.48
C ALA A 456 -15.12 -11.39 -25.80
N CYS A 457 -16.29 -10.91 -26.14
CA CYS A 457 -17.60 -11.50 -25.81
C CYS A 457 -18.47 -11.57 -27.08
N PRO A 458 -18.21 -12.51 -28.01
CA PRO A 458 -18.91 -12.58 -29.28
C PRO A 458 -20.40 -12.90 -29.10
N ILE A 459 -21.22 -12.36 -30.02
CA ILE A 459 -22.63 -12.72 -30.15
C ILE A 459 -22.75 -13.80 -31.22
N VAL A 460 -23.35 -14.94 -30.87
CA VAL A 460 -23.48 -16.11 -31.73
C VAL A 460 -24.96 -16.47 -31.85
N LYS A 461 -25.47 -16.65 -33.05
CA LYS A 461 -26.82 -17.16 -33.25
C LYS A 461 -26.90 -18.64 -32.90
N ALA A 462 -27.92 -19.04 -32.15
CA ALA A 462 -28.12 -20.41 -31.70
C ALA A 462 -29.62 -20.76 -31.69
N ASP A 463 -29.92 -22.04 -31.78
CA ASP A 463 -31.25 -22.53 -31.43
C ASP A 463 -31.35 -22.73 -29.91
N GLU A 464 -32.46 -22.24 -29.31
CA GLU A 464 -32.62 -22.29 -27.86
C GLU A 464 -32.70 -23.74 -27.32
N ALA A 465 -33.43 -24.60 -28.03
CA ALA A 465 -33.62 -25.97 -27.59
C ALA A 465 -32.31 -26.76 -27.69
N GLU A 466 -31.54 -26.57 -28.76
CA GLU A 466 -30.23 -27.19 -28.93
C GLU A 466 -29.23 -26.67 -27.89
N LEU A 467 -29.21 -25.34 -27.62
CA LEU A 467 -28.34 -24.74 -26.61
C LEU A 467 -28.60 -25.33 -25.23
N LEU A 468 -29.87 -25.41 -24.82
CA LEU A 468 -30.24 -25.92 -23.50
C LEU A 468 -30.08 -27.43 -23.37
N ALA A 469 -30.27 -28.19 -24.45
CA ALA A 469 -30.02 -29.64 -24.49
C ALA A 469 -28.52 -29.94 -24.39
N GLY A 470 -27.68 -29.16 -25.08
CA GLY A 470 -26.21 -29.33 -25.09
C GLY A 470 -25.47 -28.50 -24.03
N LYS A 471 -26.13 -27.94 -23.03
CA LYS A 471 -25.52 -27.03 -22.06
C LYS A 471 -24.34 -27.59 -21.30
N ALA A 472 -24.26 -28.91 -21.06
CA ALA A 472 -23.16 -29.56 -20.38
C ALA A 472 -21.84 -29.42 -21.15
N ASP A 473 -21.90 -29.39 -22.49
CA ASP A 473 -20.72 -29.26 -23.37
C ASP A 473 -20.18 -27.82 -23.44
N LEU A 474 -20.90 -26.85 -22.84
CA LEU A 474 -20.44 -25.46 -22.74
C LEU A 474 -19.31 -25.29 -21.73
N VAL A 475 -19.13 -26.25 -20.80
CA VAL A 475 -18.06 -26.21 -19.82
C VAL A 475 -16.76 -26.71 -20.47
N LYS A 476 -15.84 -25.81 -20.74
CA LYS A 476 -14.57 -26.12 -21.40
C LYS A 476 -13.51 -26.67 -20.45
N THR A 477 -12.61 -27.48 -20.97
CA THR A 477 -11.30 -27.72 -20.36
C THR A 477 -10.32 -26.65 -20.86
N PHE A 478 -9.72 -25.89 -19.94
CA PHE A 478 -8.72 -24.88 -20.27
C PHE A 478 -7.32 -25.50 -20.32
N ASP A 479 -6.53 -25.15 -21.33
CA ASP A 479 -5.07 -25.33 -21.29
C ASP A 479 -4.49 -24.22 -20.42
N VAL A 480 -4.07 -24.56 -19.19
CA VAL A 480 -3.61 -23.57 -18.21
C VAL A 480 -2.34 -22.84 -18.61
N PHE A 481 -1.57 -23.37 -19.56
CA PHE A 481 -0.38 -22.73 -20.14
C PHE A 481 -0.61 -22.18 -21.56
N GLY A 482 -1.78 -22.45 -22.15
CA GLY A 482 -2.10 -22.15 -23.55
C GLY A 482 -2.62 -20.73 -23.81
N GLY A 483 -2.83 -19.93 -22.79
CA GLY A 483 -3.29 -18.53 -22.96
C GLY A 483 -4.48 -18.14 -22.08
N ARG A 484 -5.57 -17.68 -22.70
CA ARG A 484 -6.73 -17.13 -21.99
C ARG A 484 -7.47 -18.19 -21.17
N LEU A 485 -7.70 -17.90 -19.88
CA LEU A 485 -8.32 -18.79 -18.90
C LEU A 485 -9.80 -18.40 -18.61
N TYR A 486 -10.46 -17.75 -19.55
CA TYR A 486 -11.89 -17.48 -19.48
C TYR A 486 -12.52 -17.46 -20.87
N GLU A 487 -13.84 -17.65 -20.91
CA GLU A 487 -14.68 -17.47 -22.08
C GLU A 487 -15.96 -16.72 -21.67
N ALA A 488 -16.30 -15.68 -22.41
CA ALA A 488 -17.61 -15.02 -22.35
C ALA A 488 -18.22 -15.04 -23.75
N LYS A 489 -19.50 -15.41 -23.87
CA LYS A 489 -20.20 -15.49 -25.14
C LYS A 489 -21.69 -15.21 -24.95
N ILE A 490 -22.28 -14.44 -25.84
CA ILE A 490 -23.72 -14.22 -25.88
C ILE A 490 -24.32 -15.11 -26.99
N PHE A 491 -25.31 -15.92 -26.64
CA PHE A 491 -26.11 -16.67 -27.58
C PHE A 491 -27.41 -15.91 -27.89
N ASP A 492 -27.59 -15.50 -29.13
CA ASP A 492 -28.83 -14.87 -29.64
C ASP A 492 -29.71 -15.96 -30.20
N CYS A 493 -30.79 -16.28 -29.49
CA CYS A 493 -31.82 -17.26 -29.88
C CYS A 493 -33.08 -16.59 -30.46
N GLY A 494 -33.00 -15.32 -30.88
CA GLY A 494 -34.10 -14.57 -31.46
C GLY A 494 -34.94 -13.89 -30.38
N GLU A 495 -35.99 -14.55 -29.84
CA GLU A 495 -36.81 -13.95 -28.77
C GLU A 495 -36.12 -13.89 -27.41
N ARG A 496 -35.12 -14.74 -27.20
CA ARG A 496 -34.35 -14.85 -25.97
C ARG A 496 -32.86 -14.82 -26.28
N ALA A 497 -32.08 -14.45 -25.29
CA ALA A 497 -30.60 -14.51 -25.37
C ALA A 497 -30.02 -15.05 -24.07
N TYR A 498 -28.83 -15.58 -24.16
CA TYR A 498 -28.13 -16.22 -23.05
C TYR A 498 -26.69 -15.75 -23.00
N LEU A 499 -26.18 -15.47 -21.78
CA LEU A 499 -24.76 -15.17 -21.54
C LEU A 499 -24.08 -16.39 -20.92
N LEU A 500 -23.15 -16.98 -21.65
CA LEU A 500 -22.18 -17.93 -21.10
C LEU A 500 -21.02 -17.15 -20.49
N SER A 501 -20.72 -17.48 -19.25
CA SER A 501 -19.56 -17.00 -18.52
C SER A 501 -18.82 -18.20 -17.93
N ASN A 502 -17.59 -18.43 -18.36
CA ASN A 502 -16.77 -19.55 -17.92
C ASN A 502 -15.36 -19.04 -17.56
N PHE A 503 -15.02 -19.02 -16.27
CA PHE A 503 -13.72 -18.59 -15.76
C PHE A 503 -13.02 -19.76 -15.08
N HIS A 504 -11.71 -19.84 -15.24
CA HIS A 504 -10.91 -20.79 -14.49
C HIS A 504 -10.51 -20.19 -13.12
N HIS A 505 -10.53 -21.00 -12.06
CA HIS A 505 -10.18 -20.57 -10.70
C HIS A 505 -8.74 -20.04 -10.54
N LEU A 506 -7.86 -20.24 -11.52
CA LEU A 506 -6.51 -19.65 -11.55
C LEU A 506 -6.51 -18.13 -11.72
N ILE A 507 -7.60 -17.53 -12.24
CA ILE A 507 -7.68 -16.08 -12.50
C ILE A 507 -8.87 -15.40 -11.82
N CYS A 508 -9.82 -16.17 -11.31
CA CYS A 508 -11.08 -15.66 -10.77
C CYS A 508 -11.55 -16.52 -9.61
N ASP A 509 -12.15 -15.92 -8.60
CA ASP A 509 -12.88 -16.58 -7.52
C ASP A 509 -14.33 -16.09 -7.43
N GLY A 510 -15.13 -16.68 -6.55
CA GLY A 510 -16.55 -16.31 -6.39
C GLY A 510 -16.75 -14.82 -6.09
N TYR A 511 -15.88 -14.22 -5.28
CA TYR A 511 -15.92 -12.79 -4.95
C TYR A 511 -15.59 -11.87 -6.15
N SER A 512 -14.82 -12.35 -7.10
CA SER A 512 -14.40 -11.59 -8.29
C SER A 512 -15.52 -11.44 -9.31
N PHE A 513 -16.43 -12.41 -9.39
CA PHE A 513 -17.47 -12.42 -10.41
C PHE A 513 -18.44 -11.22 -10.31
N PRO A 514 -18.99 -10.89 -9.15
CA PRO A 514 -19.73 -9.66 -8.92
C PRO A 514 -18.99 -8.38 -9.31
N LEU A 515 -17.67 -8.30 -9.05
CA LEU A 515 -16.89 -7.13 -9.45
C LEU A 515 -16.87 -6.94 -10.96
N ILE A 516 -16.71 -8.04 -11.72
CA ILE A 516 -16.74 -8.02 -13.19
C ILE A 516 -18.09 -7.53 -13.68
N LEU A 517 -19.20 -8.02 -13.12
CA LEU A 517 -20.55 -7.63 -13.54
C LEU A 517 -20.89 -6.19 -13.15
N ASN A 518 -20.49 -5.73 -11.98
CA ASN A 518 -20.67 -4.35 -11.53
C ASN A 518 -19.91 -3.37 -12.43
N ASP A 519 -18.69 -3.70 -12.82
CA ASP A 519 -17.93 -2.89 -13.76
C ASP A 519 -18.55 -2.95 -15.18
N ALA A 520 -19.09 -4.08 -15.60
CA ALA A 520 -19.86 -4.16 -16.84
C ALA A 520 -21.11 -3.24 -16.78
N HIS A 521 -21.84 -3.18 -15.65
CA HIS A 521 -22.96 -2.25 -15.47
C HIS A 521 -22.53 -0.78 -15.55
N ARG A 522 -21.41 -0.43 -14.94
CA ARG A 522 -20.84 0.93 -15.03
C ARG A 522 -20.47 1.28 -16.48
N ALA A 523 -19.83 0.35 -17.19
CA ALA A 523 -19.54 0.54 -18.61
C ALA A 523 -20.81 0.64 -19.48
N TRP A 524 -21.83 -0.16 -19.19
CA TRP A 524 -23.17 -0.06 -19.81
C TRP A 524 -23.75 1.34 -19.65
N ASN A 525 -23.58 1.97 -18.49
CA ASN A 525 -24.03 3.33 -18.21
C ASN A 525 -23.08 4.42 -18.77
N GLY A 526 -22.06 4.05 -19.54
CA GLY A 526 -21.13 4.98 -20.20
C GLY A 526 -19.99 5.48 -19.31
N GLU A 527 -19.76 4.84 -18.16
CA GLU A 527 -18.63 5.18 -17.31
C GLU A 527 -17.31 4.63 -17.89
N ALA A 528 -16.26 5.43 -17.86
CA ALA A 528 -14.92 4.98 -18.21
C ALA A 528 -14.32 4.18 -17.05
N LEU A 529 -14.00 2.91 -17.29
CA LEU A 529 -13.37 2.05 -16.30
C LEU A 529 -11.85 2.28 -16.25
N ALA A 530 -11.31 2.25 -15.02
CA ALA A 530 -9.88 2.29 -14.80
C ALA A 530 -9.34 0.87 -14.58
N PRO A 531 -8.10 0.55 -15.04
CA PRO A 531 -7.46 -0.72 -14.73
C PRO A 531 -7.38 -0.96 -13.22
N ASP A 532 -7.60 -2.20 -12.79
CA ASP A 532 -7.47 -2.59 -11.40
C ASP A 532 -6.01 -2.69 -10.93
N ALA A 533 -5.82 -2.91 -9.62
CA ALA A 533 -4.51 -2.95 -8.98
C ALA A 533 -3.93 -4.37 -8.82
N TYR A 534 -4.34 -5.34 -9.61
CA TYR A 534 -4.04 -6.78 -9.41
C TYR A 534 -2.57 -7.08 -9.08
N TYR A 535 -1.63 -6.66 -9.93
CA TYR A 535 -0.20 -6.93 -9.70
C TYR A 535 0.38 -6.15 -8.52
N ASP A 536 -0.19 -5.00 -8.17
CA ASP A 536 0.18 -4.24 -6.97
C ASP A 536 -0.29 -4.94 -5.72
N VAL A 537 -1.52 -5.47 -5.76
CA VAL A 537 -2.07 -6.33 -4.70
C VAL A 537 -1.20 -7.55 -4.50
N LEU A 538 -0.81 -8.25 -5.57
CA LEU A 538 0.10 -9.39 -5.48
C LEU A 538 1.45 -9.01 -4.84
N ALA A 539 2.04 -7.89 -5.24
CA ALA A 539 3.30 -7.42 -4.66
C ALA A 539 3.18 -7.10 -3.16
N HIS A 540 2.08 -6.44 -2.73
CA HIS A 540 1.83 -6.18 -1.32
C HIS A 540 1.54 -7.46 -0.52
N ARG A 541 0.88 -8.46 -1.12
CA ARG A 541 0.69 -9.77 -0.49
C ARG A 541 2.01 -10.48 -0.27
N GLU A 542 2.91 -10.46 -1.25
CA GLU A 542 4.27 -10.99 -1.14
C GLU A 542 5.08 -10.33 0.00
N GLU A 543 4.93 -9.02 0.18
CA GLU A 543 5.55 -8.30 1.29
C GLU A 543 4.96 -8.74 2.63
N ARG A 544 3.64 -8.91 2.73
CA ARG A 544 2.97 -9.42 3.94
C ARG A 544 3.41 -10.82 4.33
N LEU A 545 3.68 -11.71 3.35
CA LEU A 545 4.20 -13.06 3.61
C LEU A 545 5.48 -13.08 4.43
N ARG A 546 6.27 -12.01 4.36
CA ARG A 546 7.54 -11.84 5.10
C ARG A 546 7.33 -11.18 6.46
N SER A 547 6.10 -10.86 6.84
CA SER A 547 5.83 -10.18 8.10
C SER A 547 5.92 -11.13 9.29
N PRO A 548 6.38 -10.66 10.47
CA PRO A 548 6.43 -11.47 11.69
C PRO A 548 5.06 -12.02 12.11
N VAL A 549 3.98 -11.34 11.74
CA VAL A 549 2.60 -11.77 12.06
C VAL A 549 2.23 -13.03 11.29
N VAL A 550 2.56 -13.09 10.00
CA VAL A 550 2.30 -14.27 9.17
C VAL A 550 3.19 -15.44 9.61
N GLU A 551 4.45 -15.19 9.94
CA GLU A 551 5.34 -16.25 10.45
C GLU A 551 4.85 -16.81 11.79
N ALA A 552 4.41 -15.95 12.70
CA ALA A 552 3.78 -16.41 13.95
C ALA A 552 2.49 -17.19 13.69
N GLY A 553 1.68 -16.81 12.70
CA GLY A 553 0.50 -17.57 12.27
C GLY A 553 0.85 -18.96 11.75
N ARG A 554 1.86 -19.07 10.90
CA ARG A 554 2.38 -20.36 10.40
C ARG A 554 2.85 -21.27 11.54
N ALA A 555 3.64 -20.72 12.45
CA ALA A 555 4.13 -21.48 13.61
C ALA A 555 2.97 -21.99 14.47
N PHE A 556 1.98 -21.13 14.76
CA PHE A 556 0.79 -21.50 15.52
C PHE A 556 0.01 -22.65 14.85
N PHE A 557 -0.32 -22.53 13.55
CA PHE A 557 -1.10 -23.58 12.88
C PHE A 557 -0.32 -24.90 12.78
N ARG A 558 0.98 -24.86 12.50
CA ARG A 558 1.82 -26.08 12.48
C ARG A 558 1.87 -26.76 13.83
N GLU A 559 2.04 -25.99 14.90
CA GLU A 559 2.13 -26.53 16.25
C GLU A 559 0.79 -27.15 16.68
N VAL A 560 -0.31 -26.41 16.51
CA VAL A 560 -1.65 -26.90 16.91
C VAL A 560 -2.04 -28.14 16.12
N VAL A 561 -1.88 -28.14 14.79
CA VAL A 561 -2.28 -29.28 13.94
C VAL A 561 -1.42 -30.51 14.17
N LYS A 562 -0.12 -30.36 14.51
CA LYS A 562 0.79 -31.49 14.77
C LYS A 562 0.73 -32.03 16.19
N SER A 563 0.28 -31.23 17.15
CA SER A 563 0.34 -31.57 18.56
C SER A 563 -0.77 -32.53 19.01
N ARG A 564 -1.85 -32.68 18.23
CA ARG A 564 -3.06 -33.48 18.61
C ARG A 564 -3.68 -34.12 17.38
N THR A 565 -4.52 -35.14 17.67
CA THR A 565 -5.39 -35.74 16.68
C THR A 565 -6.76 -35.08 16.74
N PHE A 566 -7.22 -34.55 15.64
CA PHE A 566 -8.53 -33.93 15.50
C PHE A 566 -9.44 -34.79 14.63
N THR A 567 -10.74 -34.75 14.92
CA THR A 567 -11.75 -35.24 13.99
C THR A 567 -12.04 -34.16 12.95
N THR A 568 -12.00 -34.52 11.68
CA THR A 568 -12.06 -33.60 10.57
C THR A 568 -13.25 -33.84 9.63
N LEU A 569 -13.79 -35.05 9.63
CA LEU A 569 -14.86 -35.49 8.73
C LEU A 569 -15.83 -36.42 9.46
N PRO A 570 -17.09 -36.53 9.00
CA PRO A 570 -17.93 -37.66 9.38
C PRO A 570 -17.28 -39.00 9.00
N PRO A 571 -17.54 -40.10 9.72
CA PRO A 571 -17.03 -41.41 9.34
C PRO A 571 -17.58 -41.83 7.97
N PRO A 572 -16.75 -42.30 7.03
CA PRO A 572 -17.20 -42.68 5.72
C PRO A 572 -17.94 -44.03 5.77
N ASP A 573 -19.01 -44.18 5.00
CA ASP A 573 -19.76 -45.41 4.85
C ASP A 573 -19.04 -46.42 3.94
N PHE A 574 -18.31 -45.92 2.95
CA PHE A 574 -17.68 -46.72 1.91
C PHE A 574 -16.21 -46.37 1.74
N ARG A 575 -15.48 -47.26 1.05
CA ARG A 575 -14.13 -47.03 0.55
C ARG A 575 -14.15 -47.24 -0.96
N GLY A 576 -14.12 -46.17 -1.72
CA GLY A 576 -14.20 -46.22 -3.18
C GLY A 576 -13.40 -45.13 -3.86
N ALA A 577 -13.49 -45.08 -5.19
CA ALA A 577 -13.03 -43.98 -5.98
C ALA A 577 -13.90 -42.74 -5.73
N THR A 578 -13.40 -41.56 -6.10
CA THR A 578 -14.12 -40.28 -5.95
C THR A 578 -15.39 -40.21 -6.80
N GLY A 579 -16.48 -39.71 -6.23
CA GLY A 579 -17.75 -39.47 -6.90
C GLY A 579 -18.34 -38.11 -6.52
N TYR A 580 -19.43 -37.73 -7.14
CA TYR A 580 -20.15 -36.50 -6.86
C TYR A 580 -21.55 -36.78 -6.35
N GLY A 581 -21.89 -36.18 -5.21
CA GLY A 581 -23.25 -36.14 -4.68
C GLY A 581 -23.54 -34.75 -4.10
N SER A 582 -24.80 -34.37 -4.13
CA SER A 582 -25.22 -33.11 -3.48
C SER A 582 -26.60 -33.23 -2.89
N LEU A 583 -26.85 -32.51 -1.79
CA LEU A 583 -28.11 -32.41 -1.10
C LEU A 583 -28.38 -30.92 -0.79
N GLU A 584 -29.52 -30.43 -1.22
CA GLU A 584 -29.97 -29.06 -0.96
C GLU A 584 -31.25 -29.09 -0.11
N THR A 585 -31.32 -28.19 0.89
CA THR A 585 -32.48 -28.07 1.76
C THR A 585 -32.65 -26.65 2.29
N PRO A 586 -33.90 -26.15 2.43
CA PRO A 586 -34.13 -24.85 3.05
C PRO A 586 -33.81 -24.89 4.55
N LEU A 587 -33.35 -23.77 5.08
CA LEU A 587 -33.19 -23.53 6.52
C LEU A 587 -34.25 -22.53 6.96
N GLU A 588 -35.05 -22.90 7.93
CA GLU A 588 -35.99 -22.02 8.60
C GLU A 588 -35.24 -21.25 9.69
N LEU A 589 -35.25 -19.93 9.62
CA LEU A 589 -34.66 -19.04 10.62
C LEU A 589 -35.78 -18.42 11.47
N PRO A 590 -35.61 -18.29 12.79
CA PRO A 590 -36.57 -17.58 13.62
C PRO A 590 -36.64 -16.10 13.27
N ALA A 591 -37.79 -15.46 13.49
CA ALA A 591 -38.02 -14.07 13.13
C ALA A 591 -37.12 -13.08 13.88
N ASP A 592 -36.62 -13.47 15.05
CA ASP A 592 -35.71 -12.69 15.90
C ASP A 592 -34.22 -13.02 15.67
N PHE A 593 -33.88 -13.70 14.57
CA PHE A 593 -32.51 -14.13 14.28
C PHE A 593 -31.51 -12.93 14.24
N ASP A 594 -31.92 -11.80 13.65
CA ASP A 594 -31.06 -10.63 13.58
C ASP A 594 -30.89 -9.92 14.95
N ASP A 595 -31.89 -10.02 15.83
CA ASP A 595 -31.79 -9.57 17.22
C ASP A 595 -30.82 -10.47 18.01
N TYR A 596 -30.87 -11.79 17.78
CA TYR A 596 -29.89 -12.73 18.34
C TYR A 596 -28.46 -12.39 17.92
N LEU A 597 -28.24 -12.13 16.62
CA LEU A 597 -26.92 -11.73 16.11
C LEU A 597 -26.39 -10.48 16.78
N SER A 598 -27.26 -9.48 16.94
CA SER A 598 -26.95 -8.21 17.59
C SER A 598 -26.58 -8.40 19.07
N ALA A 599 -27.36 -9.17 19.80
CA ALA A 599 -27.15 -9.47 21.23
C ALA A 599 -25.81 -10.18 21.49
N HIS A 600 -25.42 -11.11 20.62
CA HIS A 600 -24.17 -11.89 20.73
C HIS A 600 -22.99 -11.25 19.98
N ARG A 601 -23.20 -10.10 19.32
CA ARG A 601 -22.21 -9.46 18.43
C ARG A 601 -21.62 -10.49 17.45
N ALA A 602 -22.46 -11.35 16.91
CA ALA A 602 -22.13 -12.39 15.95
C ALA A 602 -22.58 -11.99 14.55
N THR A 603 -22.04 -12.60 13.51
CA THR A 603 -22.53 -12.52 12.14
C THR A 603 -23.26 -13.81 11.79
N ARG A 604 -24.08 -13.78 10.74
CA ARG A 604 -24.73 -14.99 10.19
C ARG A 604 -23.72 -16.10 9.92
N HIS A 605 -22.60 -15.74 9.28
CA HIS A 605 -21.46 -16.64 9.05
C HIS A 605 -20.98 -17.36 10.34
N HIS A 606 -20.85 -16.65 11.47
CA HIS A 606 -20.42 -17.26 12.73
C HIS A 606 -21.43 -18.30 13.26
N VAL A 607 -22.71 -17.98 13.18
CA VAL A 607 -23.77 -18.88 13.69
C VAL A 607 -23.89 -20.13 12.81
N PHE A 608 -23.90 -19.98 11.50
CA PHE A 608 -23.99 -21.11 10.58
C PHE A 608 -22.75 -22.01 10.65
N MET A 609 -21.57 -21.44 10.79
CA MET A 609 -20.35 -22.22 11.00
C MET A 609 -20.37 -22.94 12.35
N ALA A 610 -20.89 -22.31 13.40
CA ALA A 610 -21.07 -22.95 14.69
C ALA A 610 -22.01 -24.18 14.59
N ALA A 611 -23.13 -24.08 13.84
CA ALA A 611 -24.02 -25.17 13.56
C ALA A 611 -23.31 -26.33 12.84
N ALA A 612 -22.46 -26.05 11.85
CA ALA A 612 -21.69 -27.07 11.14
C ALA A 612 -20.73 -27.83 12.08
N VAL A 613 -20.02 -27.10 12.94
CA VAL A 613 -19.10 -27.69 13.93
C VAL A 613 -19.83 -28.54 14.96
N VAL A 614 -20.94 -28.03 15.51
CA VAL A 614 -21.75 -28.79 16.49
C VAL A 614 -22.39 -30.03 15.84
N ALA A 615 -22.83 -29.92 14.58
CA ALA A 615 -23.34 -31.09 13.84
C ALA A 615 -22.25 -32.16 13.65
N LEU A 616 -21.02 -31.75 13.31
CA LEU A 616 -19.87 -32.65 13.16
C LEU A 616 -19.55 -33.33 14.53
N ALA A 617 -19.53 -32.57 15.63
CA ALA A 617 -19.33 -33.11 16.97
C ALA A 617 -20.37 -34.15 17.31
N ARG A 618 -21.65 -33.89 17.04
CA ARG A 618 -22.76 -34.82 17.29
C ARG A 618 -22.71 -36.05 16.39
N ALA A 619 -22.40 -35.89 15.13
CA ALA A 619 -22.29 -36.99 14.15
C ALA A 619 -21.14 -37.95 14.47
N THR A 620 -20.07 -37.45 15.10
CA THR A 620 -18.85 -38.24 15.36
C THR A 620 -18.67 -38.60 16.82
N GLY A 621 -19.35 -37.93 17.76
CA GLY A 621 -19.11 -38.02 19.19
C GLY A 621 -17.76 -37.46 19.64
N ALA A 622 -17.10 -36.67 18.77
CA ALA A 622 -15.77 -36.12 19.02
C ALA A 622 -15.82 -34.73 19.67
N ASP A 623 -14.87 -34.48 20.55
CA ASP A 623 -14.74 -33.22 21.29
C ASP A 623 -13.79 -32.22 20.63
N ASP A 624 -12.73 -32.73 20.00
CA ASP A 624 -11.69 -31.91 19.38
C ASP A 624 -11.83 -31.98 17.86
N LEU A 625 -12.15 -30.87 17.25
CA LEU A 625 -12.50 -30.76 15.84
C LEU A 625 -11.57 -29.81 15.10
N LEU A 626 -11.25 -30.14 13.86
CA LEU A 626 -10.53 -29.30 12.91
C LEU A 626 -11.28 -29.33 11.58
N ILE A 627 -11.78 -28.18 11.16
CA ILE A 627 -12.43 -27.99 9.87
C ILE A 627 -11.70 -26.89 9.09
N ASP A 628 -11.94 -26.79 7.79
CA ASP A 628 -11.56 -25.65 7.00
C ASP A 628 -12.79 -24.77 6.71
N TRP A 629 -12.59 -23.47 6.58
CA TRP A 629 -13.62 -22.55 6.15
C TRP A 629 -13.07 -21.59 5.09
N VAL A 630 -13.91 -21.28 4.12
CA VAL A 630 -13.52 -20.46 2.98
C VAL A 630 -13.56 -18.98 3.34
N PHE A 631 -12.43 -18.31 3.16
CA PHE A 631 -12.31 -16.87 3.28
C PHE A 631 -11.97 -16.26 1.89
N HIS A 632 -12.66 -15.21 1.51
CA HIS A 632 -12.40 -14.56 0.21
C HIS A 632 -10.97 -13.98 0.04
N GLY A 633 -10.13 -14.08 1.08
CA GLY A 633 -8.70 -13.77 1.04
C GLY A 633 -8.36 -12.28 0.95
N ARG A 634 -9.31 -11.36 1.03
CA ARG A 634 -9.11 -9.92 0.85
C ARG A 634 -9.18 -9.19 2.19
N VAL A 635 -8.10 -8.48 2.55
CA VAL A 635 -7.96 -7.81 3.86
C VAL A 635 -7.70 -6.30 3.73
N SER A 636 -7.52 -5.79 2.53
CA SER A 636 -7.32 -4.36 2.26
C SER A 636 -8.38 -3.83 1.29
N ARG A 637 -8.57 -2.49 1.27
CA ARG A 637 -9.53 -1.84 0.37
C ARG A 637 -9.21 -2.10 -1.10
N ASP A 638 -7.93 -2.16 -1.45
CA ASP A 638 -7.50 -2.41 -2.83
C ASP A 638 -7.79 -3.86 -3.22
N GLU A 639 -7.55 -4.81 -2.30
CA GLU A 639 -7.91 -6.22 -2.52
C GLU A 639 -9.42 -6.42 -2.70
N LEU A 640 -10.27 -5.75 -1.91
CA LEU A 640 -11.73 -5.80 -2.03
C LEU A 640 -12.29 -5.29 -3.36
N ARG A 641 -11.48 -4.57 -4.14
CA ARG A 641 -11.85 -4.01 -5.45
C ARG A 641 -11.14 -4.68 -6.63
N THR A 642 -10.36 -5.73 -6.35
CA THR A 642 -9.50 -6.37 -7.34
C THR A 642 -10.04 -7.75 -7.69
N VAL A 643 -10.22 -7.99 -8.99
CA VAL A 643 -10.52 -9.31 -9.54
C VAL A 643 -9.28 -10.19 -9.46
N GLY A 644 -9.44 -11.43 -9.06
CA GLY A 644 -8.33 -12.39 -8.96
C GLY A 644 -8.69 -13.62 -8.14
N ALA A 645 -7.85 -14.61 -8.17
CA ALA A 645 -7.97 -15.85 -7.42
C ALA A 645 -7.36 -15.68 -6.02
N PHE A 646 -8.10 -15.11 -5.07
CA PHE A 646 -7.56 -14.76 -3.74
C PHE A 646 -8.13 -15.60 -2.58
N MET A 647 -9.14 -16.38 -2.83
CA MET A 647 -9.78 -17.26 -1.83
C MET A 647 -8.74 -18.15 -1.13
N VAL A 648 -8.97 -18.43 0.14
CA VAL A 648 -8.11 -19.28 0.97
C VAL A 648 -8.95 -20.08 1.95
N ASP A 649 -8.61 -21.36 2.10
CA ASP A 649 -9.20 -22.23 3.11
C ASP A 649 -8.42 -22.06 4.42
N LEU A 650 -9.09 -21.58 5.44
CA LEU A 650 -8.49 -21.30 6.73
C LEU A 650 -8.89 -22.37 7.75
N PRO A 651 -7.95 -22.97 8.49
CA PRO A 651 -8.26 -23.94 9.50
C PRO A 651 -8.93 -23.29 10.71
N LEU A 652 -9.93 -23.99 11.25
CA LEU A 652 -10.65 -23.66 12.47
C LEU A 652 -10.57 -24.83 13.43
N VAL A 653 -10.00 -24.59 14.60
CA VAL A 653 -9.85 -25.57 15.67
C VAL A 653 -10.83 -25.26 16.78
N LEU A 654 -11.61 -26.27 17.21
CA LEU A 654 -12.40 -26.21 18.41
C LEU A 654 -12.06 -27.43 19.31
N GLU A 655 -11.94 -27.18 20.60
CA GLU A 655 -11.59 -28.19 21.60
C GLU A 655 -12.70 -28.26 22.64
N LYS A 656 -13.03 -29.50 23.12
CA LYS A 656 -14.02 -29.74 24.15
C LYS A 656 -15.43 -29.24 23.83
N VAL A 657 -15.85 -29.44 22.57
CA VAL A 657 -17.12 -28.92 22.06
C VAL A 657 -18.31 -29.39 22.86
N SER A 658 -18.30 -30.65 23.39
CA SER A 658 -19.39 -31.21 24.21
C SER A 658 -19.61 -30.49 25.55
N ALA A 659 -18.58 -29.81 26.07
CA ALA A 659 -18.65 -29.06 27.33
C ALA A 659 -19.03 -27.59 27.14
N MET A 660 -19.18 -27.10 25.88
CA MET A 660 -19.45 -25.73 25.58
C MET A 660 -20.95 -25.39 25.63
N THR A 661 -21.24 -24.19 26.09
CA THR A 661 -22.55 -23.55 25.90
C THR A 661 -22.65 -22.95 24.49
N PRO A 662 -23.86 -22.63 23.98
CA PRO A 662 -24.04 -21.92 22.72
C PRO A 662 -23.16 -20.64 22.60
N ALA A 663 -23.12 -19.87 23.68
CA ALA A 663 -22.31 -18.65 23.73
C ALA A 663 -20.79 -18.92 23.63
N ASP A 664 -20.32 -20.02 24.25
CA ASP A 664 -18.92 -20.42 24.19
C ASP A 664 -18.53 -20.86 22.78
N VAL A 665 -19.38 -21.64 22.09
CA VAL A 665 -19.13 -22.03 20.70
C VAL A 665 -19.02 -20.80 19.81
N ILE A 666 -19.96 -19.86 19.87
CA ILE A 666 -19.93 -18.62 19.11
C ILE A 666 -18.66 -17.80 19.42
N ALA A 667 -18.26 -17.71 20.69
CA ALA A 667 -17.06 -17.00 21.08
C ALA A 667 -15.79 -17.64 20.50
N GLN A 668 -15.71 -18.98 20.52
CA GLN A 668 -14.56 -19.71 19.94
C GLN A 668 -14.51 -19.59 18.41
N ILE A 669 -15.64 -19.64 17.72
CA ILE A 669 -15.74 -19.41 16.27
C ILE A 669 -15.23 -18.02 15.94
N LYS A 670 -15.70 -16.97 16.64
CA LYS A 670 -15.25 -15.58 16.43
C LYS A 670 -13.74 -15.42 16.63
N LEU A 671 -13.21 -16.04 17.69
CA LEU A 671 -11.77 -16.00 17.97
C LEU A 671 -10.96 -16.75 16.92
N GLY A 672 -11.43 -17.93 16.50
CA GLY A 672 -10.77 -18.78 15.51
C GLY A 672 -10.76 -18.12 14.13
N THR A 673 -11.87 -17.55 13.67
CA THR A 673 -11.96 -16.84 12.41
C THR A 673 -11.07 -15.58 12.40
N PHE A 674 -11.06 -14.81 13.49
CA PHE A 674 -10.16 -13.66 13.63
C PHE A 674 -8.67 -14.07 13.54
N ARG A 675 -8.28 -15.16 14.22
CA ARG A 675 -6.91 -15.69 14.18
C ARG A 675 -6.56 -16.20 12.79
N GLY A 676 -7.49 -16.91 12.13
CA GLY A 676 -7.33 -17.37 10.75
C GLY A 676 -7.07 -16.23 9.78
N ILE A 677 -7.92 -15.21 9.79
CA ILE A 677 -7.76 -14.04 8.91
C ILE A 677 -6.42 -13.33 9.19
N LYS A 678 -6.09 -13.08 10.45
CA LYS A 678 -4.88 -12.36 10.84
C LYS A 678 -3.59 -13.10 10.48
N GLY A 679 -3.56 -14.42 10.69
CA GLY A 679 -2.36 -15.24 10.55
C GLY A 679 -2.27 -15.99 9.21
N GLY A 680 -3.41 -16.36 8.60
CA GLY A 680 -3.47 -17.28 7.46
C GLY A 680 -3.81 -16.66 6.10
N SER A 681 -4.46 -15.51 6.08
CA SER A 681 -5.03 -14.92 4.84
C SER A 681 -4.00 -14.55 3.76
N SER A 682 -2.71 -14.61 4.05
CA SER A 682 -1.63 -14.28 3.11
C SER A 682 -0.71 -15.47 2.80
N PHE A 683 -1.01 -16.68 3.27
CA PHE A 683 -0.18 -17.86 2.99
C PHE A 683 -0.14 -18.18 1.49
N ARG A 684 0.95 -18.78 1.05
CA ARG A 684 1.17 -19.14 -0.35
C ARG A 684 0.89 -20.61 -0.62
N ASN A 685 1.33 -21.47 0.29
CA ASN A 685 1.29 -22.93 0.09
C ASN A 685 0.22 -23.57 0.94
N VAL A 686 -0.45 -24.59 0.40
CA VAL A 686 -1.42 -25.41 1.13
C VAL A 686 -0.80 -26.06 2.36
N ASP A 687 0.47 -26.50 2.27
CA ASP A 687 1.19 -27.13 3.38
C ASP A 687 1.37 -26.21 4.60
N ASP A 688 1.31 -24.90 4.41
CA ASP A 688 1.36 -23.96 5.53
C ASP A 688 0.11 -24.00 6.40
N LEU A 689 -1.05 -24.34 5.81
CA LEU A 689 -2.36 -24.43 6.48
C LEU A 689 -2.79 -25.88 6.76
N ASN A 690 -2.32 -26.81 5.94
CA ASN A 690 -2.60 -28.23 6.10
C ASN A 690 -1.31 -29.09 6.05
N PRO A 691 -0.44 -28.95 7.07
CA PRO A 691 0.88 -29.62 7.08
C PRO A 691 0.81 -31.15 7.21
N THR A 692 -0.35 -31.71 7.52
CA THR A 692 -0.57 -33.16 7.63
C THR A 692 -1.19 -33.75 6.36
N GLY A 693 -1.67 -32.92 5.44
CA GLY A 693 -2.42 -33.36 4.26
C GLY A 693 -3.75 -34.04 4.58
N GLN A 694 -4.27 -33.82 5.82
CA GLN A 694 -5.52 -34.45 6.28
C GLN A 694 -6.71 -33.81 5.58
N GLU A 695 -7.58 -34.63 5.01
CA GLU A 695 -8.84 -34.15 4.43
C GLU A 695 -9.77 -33.64 5.55
N ARG A 696 -10.50 -32.55 5.27
CA ARG A 696 -11.31 -31.83 6.24
C ARG A 696 -12.66 -31.49 5.67
N LEU A 697 -13.67 -31.38 6.54
CA LEU A 697 -14.91 -30.72 6.19
C LEU A 697 -14.62 -29.26 5.87
N THR A 698 -15.14 -28.79 4.75
CA THR A 698 -15.02 -27.39 4.33
C THR A 698 -16.35 -26.69 4.51
N PHE A 699 -16.33 -25.58 5.27
CA PHE A 699 -17.49 -24.72 5.46
C PHE A 699 -17.41 -23.51 4.51
N ILE A 700 -18.47 -23.28 3.75
CA ILE A 700 -18.60 -22.19 2.77
C ILE A 700 -19.82 -21.35 3.13
N TYR A 701 -19.68 -20.02 3.08
CA TYR A 701 -20.80 -19.11 3.30
C TYR A 701 -20.88 -18.12 2.11
N GLN A 702 -22.01 -18.18 1.43
CA GLN A 702 -22.37 -17.29 0.32
C GLN A 702 -23.45 -16.33 0.80
N ASP A 703 -23.12 -15.06 0.92
CA ASP A 703 -24.05 -13.98 1.23
C ASP A 703 -24.90 -13.61 0.00
N GLU A 704 -25.31 -12.36 -0.13
CA GLU A 704 -26.11 -11.83 -1.25
C GLU A 704 -25.56 -12.18 -2.65
N TRP A 705 -24.28 -12.57 -2.75
CA TRP A 705 -23.65 -13.05 -3.98
C TRP A 705 -24.07 -14.47 -4.38
N GLY A 706 -24.66 -15.21 -3.46
CA GLY A 706 -25.20 -16.55 -3.68
C GLY A 706 -26.20 -16.61 -4.83
N GLU A 707 -26.93 -15.51 -5.10
CA GLU A 707 -27.89 -15.41 -6.21
C GLU A 707 -27.28 -15.68 -7.59
N LEU A 708 -26.02 -15.25 -7.82
CA LEU A 708 -25.31 -15.53 -9.08
C LEU A 708 -24.72 -16.95 -9.14
N MET A 709 -24.51 -17.55 -8.00
CA MET A 709 -23.90 -18.88 -7.91
C MET A 709 -24.96 -20.00 -7.89
N THR A 710 -26.20 -19.68 -7.55
CA THR A 710 -27.31 -20.63 -7.42
C THR A 710 -28.20 -20.64 -8.64
N PRO A 711 -28.63 -21.82 -9.14
CA PRO A 711 -29.63 -21.92 -10.19
C PRO A 711 -30.99 -21.33 -9.74
N GLY A 712 -31.64 -20.57 -10.61
CA GLY A 712 -32.97 -20.02 -10.35
C GLY A 712 -33.15 -18.60 -10.87
N PRO A 713 -34.34 -18.00 -10.63
CA PRO A 713 -34.66 -16.66 -11.05
C PRO A 713 -33.81 -15.62 -10.31
N VAL A 714 -33.34 -14.61 -11.07
CA VAL A 714 -32.65 -13.45 -10.53
C VAL A 714 -33.70 -12.46 -10.00
N ARG A 715 -33.45 -11.86 -8.85
CA ARG A 715 -34.35 -10.89 -8.22
C ARG A 715 -34.59 -9.69 -9.12
N GLU A 716 -35.86 -9.29 -9.25
CA GLU A 716 -36.26 -8.13 -10.06
C GLU A 716 -35.68 -6.79 -9.54
N ASP A 717 -35.48 -6.68 -8.23
CA ASP A 717 -34.87 -5.52 -7.56
C ASP A 717 -33.38 -5.70 -7.25
N GLY A 718 -32.77 -6.80 -7.73
CA GLY A 718 -31.37 -7.14 -7.50
C GLY A 718 -30.39 -6.36 -8.38
N PRO A 719 -29.12 -6.33 -8.01
CA PRO A 719 -28.09 -5.57 -8.73
C PRO A 719 -27.83 -6.07 -10.15
N TYR A 720 -28.30 -7.27 -10.51
CA TYR A 720 -28.10 -7.89 -11.82
C TYR A 720 -29.39 -7.96 -12.66
N ALA A 721 -30.53 -7.55 -12.10
CA ALA A 721 -31.83 -7.52 -12.79
C ALA A 721 -31.87 -6.64 -14.06
N TRP A 722 -30.90 -5.73 -14.20
CA TRP A 722 -30.76 -4.90 -15.39
C TRP A 722 -30.43 -5.72 -16.64
N MET A 723 -29.78 -6.90 -16.50
CA MET A 723 -29.38 -7.73 -17.63
C MET A 723 -29.84 -9.19 -17.57
N MET A 724 -30.12 -9.75 -16.38
CA MET A 724 -30.41 -11.19 -16.20
C MET A 724 -31.82 -11.44 -15.66
N GLU A 725 -32.44 -12.55 -16.07
CA GLU A 725 -33.70 -13.06 -15.55
C GLU A 725 -33.51 -14.32 -14.72
N GLU A 726 -32.53 -15.17 -15.09
CA GLU A 726 -32.36 -16.50 -14.49
C GLU A 726 -30.93 -16.99 -14.63
N THR A 727 -30.45 -17.68 -13.59
CA THR A 727 -29.22 -18.47 -13.62
C THR A 727 -29.52 -19.93 -13.92
N ILE A 728 -28.95 -20.46 -14.99
CA ILE A 728 -29.17 -21.84 -15.46
C ILE A 728 -28.00 -22.71 -14.98
N PRO A 729 -28.26 -23.87 -14.36
CA PRO A 729 -27.20 -24.73 -13.86
C PRO A 729 -26.40 -25.32 -15.04
N LEU A 730 -25.06 -25.23 -14.92
CA LEU A 730 -24.11 -25.92 -15.75
C LEU A 730 -23.35 -26.93 -14.90
N VAL A 731 -23.53 -28.21 -15.17
CA VAL A 731 -22.81 -29.30 -14.52
C VAL A 731 -21.94 -29.98 -15.56
N ALA A 732 -20.63 -30.00 -15.32
CA ALA A 732 -19.70 -30.70 -16.23
C ALA A 732 -19.92 -32.20 -16.18
N PRO A 733 -19.83 -32.92 -17.29
CA PRO A 733 -20.03 -34.37 -17.36
C PRO A 733 -19.06 -35.18 -16.49
N SER A 734 -17.90 -34.61 -16.18
CA SER A 734 -16.82 -35.24 -15.39
C SER A 734 -16.61 -34.59 -14.01
N MET A 735 -17.67 -33.99 -13.46
CA MET A 735 -17.57 -33.32 -12.16
C MET A 735 -17.32 -34.33 -11.04
N THR A 736 -16.29 -34.09 -10.24
CA THR A 736 -16.00 -34.82 -8.99
C THR A 736 -16.04 -33.82 -7.85
N SER A 737 -16.34 -34.26 -6.63
CA SER A 737 -16.28 -33.38 -5.47
C SER A 737 -14.84 -32.92 -5.23
N GLU A 738 -14.64 -31.63 -5.05
CA GLU A 738 -13.33 -31.04 -4.78
C GLU A 738 -12.81 -31.48 -3.41
N ASN A 739 -13.68 -31.51 -2.42
CA ASN A 739 -13.43 -31.97 -1.06
C ASN A 739 -14.39 -33.11 -0.71
N PRO A 740 -14.02 -33.99 0.22
CA PRO A 740 -14.88 -35.16 0.59
C PRO A 740 -16.22 -34.73 1.15
N PHE A 741 -16.33 -33.56 1.81
CA PHE A 741 -17.54 -33.10 2.46
C PHE A 741 -17.53 -31.56 2.59
N ASN A 742 -18.35 -30.90 1.80
CA ASN A 742 -18.55 -29.45 1.83
C ASN A 742 -19.90 -29.10 2.43
N VAL A 743 -19.94 -28.14 3.32
CA VAL A 743 -21.16 -27.58 3.93
C VAL A 743 -21.26 -26.12 3.54
N GLU A 744 -22.18 -25.81 2.66
CA GLU A 744 -22.33 -24.48 2.09
C GLU A 744 -23.67 -23.86 2.50
N ILE A 745 -23.64 -22.63 2.97
CA ILE A 745 -24.82 -21.80 3.22
C ILE A 745 -24.95 -20.81 2.11
N MET A 746 -26.10 -20.80 1.47
CA MET A 746 -26.49 -19.86 0.42
C MET A 746 -27.61 -18.98 0.93
N GLU A 747 -27.32 -17.68 1.04
CA GLU A 747 -28.34 -16.71 1.44
C GLU A 747 -29.02 -16.10 0.22
N HIS A 748 -30.33 -16.29 0.16
CA HIS A 748 -31.24 -15.58 -0.72
C HIS A 748 -32.11 -14.64 0.11
N ARG A 749 -32.68 -13.61 -0.50
CA ARG A 749 -33.56 -12.67 0.20
C ARG A 749 -34.71 -13.33 0.94
N ASP A 750 -35.30 -14.36 0.33
CA ASP A 750 -36.52 -15.01 0.81
C ASP A 750 -36.27 -16.38 1.46
N ALA A 751 -35.06 -16.90 1.41
CA ALA A 751 -34.73 -18.21 1.98
C ALA A 751 -33.23 -18.41 2.17
N THR A 752 -32.84 -18.89 3.33
CA THR A 752 -31.49 -19.44 3.55
C THR A 752 -31.50 -20.92 3.19
N ARG A 753 -30.52 -21.40 2.43
CA ARG A 753 -30.40 -22.78 2.01
C ARG A 753 -29.11 -23.39 2.50
N LEU A 754 -29.19 -24.63 2.97
CA LEU A 754 -28.06 -25.48 3.26
C LEU A 754 -27.83 -26.39 2.06
N PHE A 755 -26.66 -26.30 1.48
CA PHE A 755 -26.17 -27.18 0.42
C PHE A 755 -25.01 -28.01 0.94
N VAL A 756 -25.11 -29.33 0.82
CA VAL A 756 -24.03 -30.24 1.17
C VAL A 756 -23.56 -30.96 -0.08
N GLU A 757 -22.32 -30.72 -0.46
CA GLU A 757 -21.63 -31.46 -1.52
C GLU A 757 -20.74 -32.50 -0.89
N TYR A 758 -20.75 -33.74 -1.42
CA TYR A 758 -20.04 -34.85 -0.83
C TYR A 758 -19.52 -35.84 -1.87
N ASP A 759 -18.51 -36.60 -1.49
CA ASP A 759 -18.02 -37.74 -2.28
C ASP A 759 -18.97 -38.92 -2.14
N ALA A 760 -19.81 -39.16 -3.17
CA ALA A 760 -20.82 -40.22 -3.19
C ALA A 760 -20.23 -41.64 -3.19
N CYS A 761 -18.93 -41.77 -3.41
CA CYS A 761 -18.23 -43.06 -3.25
C CYS A 761 -17.76 -43.33 -1.79
N ARG A 762 -17.86 -42.31 -0.94
CA ARG A 762 -17.50 -42.38 0.48
C ARG A 762 -18.70 -42.28 1.40
N TYR A 763 -19.71 -41.50 1.03
CA TYR A 763 -20.87 -41.21 1.85
C TYR A 763 -22.18 -41.64 1.19
N ALA A 764 -23.00 -42.35 1.88
CA ALA A 764 -24.37 -42.61 1.49
C ALA A 764 -25.23 -41.35 1.71
N GLU A 765 -26.22 -41.14 0.84
CA GLU A 765 -27.15 -40.01 1.00
C GLU A 765 -27.84 -40.00 2.36
N SER A 766 -28.13 -41.17 2.95
CA SER A 766 -28.69 -41.28 4.28
C SER A 766 -27.80 -40.69 5.39
N THR A 767 -26.48 -40.86 5.29
CA THR A 767 -25.51 -40.28 6.21
C THR A 767 -25.46 -38.77 6.09
N VAL A 768 -25.53 -38.27 4.85
CA VAL A 768 -25.57 -36.82 4.59
C VAL A 768 -26.90 -36.22 5.10
N ARG A 769 -28.04 -36.89 4.90
CA ARG A 769 -29.33 -36.46 5.45
C ARG A 769 -29.29 -36.42 6.97
N HIS A 770 -28.74 -37.45 7.62
CA HIS A 770 -28.56 -37.45 9.07
C HIS A 770 -27.70 -36.27 9.56
N TYR A 771 -26.62 -35.96 8.86
CA TYR A 771 -25.80 -34.77 9.18
C TYR A 771 -26.61 -33.48 9.05
N VAL A 772 -27.41 -33.33 7.98
CA VAL A 772 -28.31 -32.18 7.79
C VAL A 772 -29.31 -32.03 8.93
N ASP A 773 -29.88 -33.14 9.41
CA ASP A 773 -30.79 -33.10 10.55
C ASP A 773 -30.09 -32.67 11.84
N LEU A 774 -28.87 -33.17 12.09
CA LEU A 774 -28.04 -32.74 13.22
C LEU A 774 -27.64 -31.25 13.09
N TYR A 775 -27.44 -30.77 11.86
CA TYR A 775 -27.18 -29.35 11.60
C TYR A 775 -28.36 -28.46 12.00
N ARG A 776 -29.58 -28.86 11.62
CA ARG A 776 -30.81 -28.16 12.02
C ARG A 776 -30.99 -28.13 13.53
N GLU A 777 -30.82 -29.30 14.18
CA GLU A 777 -30.86 -29.39 15.63
C GLU A 777 -29.79 -28.52 16.31
N ALA A 778 -28.58 -28.48 15.74
CA ALA A 778 -27.49 -27.62 16.24
C ALA A 778 -27.86 -26.14 16.12
N LEU A 779 -28.47 -25.74 14.99
CA LEU A 779 -28.91 -24.38 14.78
C LEU A 779 -29.99 -23.98 15.80
N VAL A 780 -30.98 -24.80 16.01
CA VAL A 780 -32.01 -24.57 17.05
C VAL A 780 -31.37 -24.48 18.45
N TRP A 781 -30.45 -25.39 18.79
CA TRP A 781 -29.76 -25.35 20.07
C TRP A 781 -28.91 -24.09 20.28
N LEU A 782 -28.31 -23.57 19.21
CA LEU A 782 -27.51 -22.32 19.27
C LEU A 782 -28.38 -21.09 19.50
N LEU A 783 -29.60 -21.11 18.98
CA LEU A 783 -30.51 -19.95 19.01
C LEU A 783 -31.39 -19.93 20.28
N GLY A 784 -31.44 -21.03 21.05
CA GLY A 784 -32.22 -21.17 22.29
C GLY A 784 -33.55 -21.80 22.05
#